data_fb60f11fa0c04181fd43598f1995300c
#
_entry.id   fb60f11fa0c04181fd43598f1995300c
#
_cell.length_a   1.000
_cell.length_b   1.000
_cell.length_c   1.000
_cell.angle_alpha   90.00
_cell.angle_beta   90.00
_cell.angle_gamma   90.00
#
_symmetry.space_group_name_H-M   'P 1'
#
loop_
_entity.id
_entity.type
_entity.pdbx_description
1 polymer ?
#
loop_
_entity_poly.entity_id
_entity_poly.type
_entity_poly.pdbx_seq_one_letter_code
_entity_poly.pdbx_strand_id
1 'polypeptide(L)'
;MNRSLTSRRKFLKLASVSGVAVGSGAVALSGRATMAGAARSNTVRCADSTISIDFDARMHSSIAYVGSGRKTILTHANASEFVELADGRRVSDFVLQHHTTEPVDGIHGKGSQFTLTGLAAAGLEKTVRVRLFDRYPGFASYQVTYRNLSGQPLTLVSWTNGACRIPSQGDASPQFWSYSGSSYADRRDWLQPVKQGFAQDNFLGMSASDYGGGTPIVDVWRRDAGLALGHLESTPRLVSLPVKEQQGTACLEIHAEGKHLMAPGESFETLETFVAAHGGDYFATLDAYRRLMGERGLRAAQPPKESYQPIWCAWGYERNCTVQLIEDTLPKVKELGLSWAVIDDGWQSSVGDWDLNTGKFPGGETEMKRLVGRIKEQGLKPRLWIAPLAAAPGSDVLHDHTDMLLLDKDGAAQNVSWWNSFYLCPAYEPTVAYTLGVVRRILGDWGFAGLKIDGQHLNGVAPCFNPAHKHARPEESMEKLPEFFHAIYATAMQINPAAVIELCPCGTSYSFFDFPYINQAPASDPESSWQVRLKGKTLKALMGPSAPFAGDHVELSDHGDDFASTVGIGAVVSTKFTWPMDPKPKDSFLLTPQREREWRHWISLYNDKKLSQGIYRGELYDIGFDKPEAHVVQQSGRNYYSFYAKQWQGIVELRGLPTGTYRVRDYFNDRDLGQVSSARNTLQVEFEHFLLIEAIPV
;
A
#
# COMPACT_ATOMS: atom_id res chain seq x y z
N MET A 1 -28.97 4.74 -26.36
CA MET A 1 -30.27 4.95 -25.64
C MET A 1 -29.95 5.05 -24.16
N ASN A 2 -29.97 6.29 -23.65
CA ASN A 2 -29.73 6.63 -22.25
C ASN A 2 -30.87 6.16 -21.34
N ARG A 3 -30.56 5.51 -20.23
CA ARG A 3 -31.40 5.56 -19.04
C ARG A 3 -30.52 5.63 -17.79
N SER A 4 -30.52 6.82 -17.21
CA SER A 4 -30.00 7.10 -15.88
C SER A 4 -30.91 6.52 -14.82
N LEU A 5 -30.36 5.80 -13.83
CA LEU A 5 -31.05 5.42 -12.61
C LEU A 5 -30.52 6.27 -11.45
N THR A 6 -31.30 7.27 -11.09
CA THR A 6 -31.11 8.10 -9.89
C THR A 6 -31.71 7.37 -8.67
N SER A 7 -30.87 7.03 -7.72
CA SER A 7 -31.31 6.56 -6.38
C SER A 7 -31.49 7.78 -5.47
N ARG A 8 -32.72 7.98 -5.00
CA ARG A 8 -33.08 8.99 -3.99
C ARG A 8 -32.88 8.41 -2.60
N ARG A 9 -31.95 8.95 -1.80
CA ARG A 9 -32.00 8.84 -0.34
C ARG A 9 -32.47 10.16 0.26
N LYS A 10 -33.56 10.09 1.03
CA LYS A 10 -34.15 11.21 1.77
C LYS A 10 -33.28 11.56 2.98
N PHE A 11 -32.88 12.80 3.08
CA PHE A 11 -32.34 13.41 4.30
C PHE A 11 -33.50 13.98 5.13
N LEU A 12 -33.60 13.58 6.39
CA LEU A 12 -34.42 14.24 7.40
C LEU A 12 -33.65 15.41 8.02
N LYS A 13 -34.19 16.61 7.88
CA LYS A 13 -33.76 17.80 8.62
C LYS A 13 -34.46 17.83 9.98
N LEU A 14 -33.71 17.94 11.06
CA LEU A 14 -34.23 18.41 12.35
C LEU A 14 -33.77 19.84 12.57
N ALA A 15 -34.74 20.69 12.86
CA ALA A 15 -34.59 22.11 13.15
C ALA A 15 -34.25 22.30 14.64
N SER A 16 -33.28 23.16 14.91
CA SER A 16 -32.97 23.66 16.25
C SER A 16 -33.82 24.90 16.61
N VAL A 17 -34.43 24.86 17.76
CA VAL A 17 -35.11 26.01 18.35
C VAL A 17 -34.22 26.59 19.43
N SER A 18 -33.90 27.88 19.30
CA SER A 18 -33.15 28.67 20.28
C SER A 18 -34.13 29.23 21.34
N GLY A 19 -33.75 29.08 22.59
CA GLY A 19 -34.44 29.75 23.72
C GLY A 19 -33.43 30.48 24.57
N VAL A 20 -33.58 31.82 24.62
CA VAL A 20 -32.84 32.76 25.50
C VAL A 20 -33.60 32.87 26.79
N ALA A 21 -32.88 32.83 27.93
CA ALA A 21 -33.38 33.40 29.15
C ALA A 21 -32.22 34.00 29.99
N VAL A 22 -32.38 35.27 30.29
CA VAL A 22 -31.54 36.11 31.14
C VAL A 22 -32.02 35.98 32.58
N GLY A 23 -31.09 35.94 33.54
CA GLY A 23 -31.44 36.06 34.97
C GLY A 23 -30.23 36.30 35.82
N SER A 24 -30.06 37.54 36.20
CA SER A 24 -29.07 38.08 37.13
C SER A 24 -29.39 37.79 38.61
N GLY A 25 -28.36 37.49 39.40
CA GLY A 25 -28.48 37.45 40.86
C GLY A 25 -27.12 37.31 41.54
N ALA A 26 -26.57 38.43 41.97
CA ALA A 26 -25.35 38.48 42.79
C ALA A 26 -25.68 38.26 44.26
N VAL A 27 -24.95 37.37 44.93
CA VAL A 27 -24.76 37.41 46.40
C VAL A 27 -23.31 37.11 46.71
N ALA A 28 -22.67 38.10 47.34
CA ALA A 28 -21.35 37.99 47.93
C ALA A 28 -21.43 37.33 49.31
N LEU A 29 -20.55 36.34 49.57
CA LEU A 29 -20.21 35.98 50.96
C LEU A 29 -18.72 35.62 51.04
N SER A 30 -18.10 36.21 51.98
CA SER A 30 -16.70 36.26 52.34
C SER A 30 -16.12 34.98 52.92
N GLY A 31 -14.88 34.69 52.53
CA GLY A 31 -13.85 34.27 53.48
C GLY A 31 -13.70 32.78 53.76
N ARG A 32 -12.69 32.17 53.10
CA ARG A 32 -11.62 31.43 53.82
C ARG A 32 -10.54 31.06 52.79
N ALA A 33 -9.35 31.60 53.02
CA ALA A 33 -8.15 31.17 52.31
C ALA A 33 -7.84 29.73 52.71
N THR A 34 -8.04 28.78 51.80
CA THR A 34 -7.46 27.45 51.81
C THR A 34 -6.33 27.43 50.81
N MET A 35 -5.16 27.10 51.28
CA MET A 35 -3.94 26.96 50.50
C MET A 35 -4.23 26.11 49.25
N ALA A 36 -4.12 26.73 48.11
CA ALA A 36 -4.10 26.04 46.84
C ALA A 36 -2.80 25.20 46.77
N GLY A 37 -2.90 23.93 47.16
CA GLY A 37 -1.91 22.95 46.76
C GLY A 37 -1.86 22.95 45.23
N ALA A 38 -0.69 23.24 44.68
CA ALA A 38 -0.46 23.10 43.25
C ALA A 38 -0.97 21.72 42.82
N ALA A 39 -2.04 21.68 42.06
CA ALA A 39 -2.52 20.45 41.44
C ALA A 39 -1.36 19.93 40.59
N ARG A 40 -0.69 18.88 41.04
CA ARG A 40 0.24 18.10 40.18
C ARG A 40 -0.59 17.75 38.97
N SER A 41 -0.19 18.23 37.79
CA SER A 41 -0.80 17.82 36.54
C SER A 41 -0.57 16.28 36.43
N ASN A 42 -1.64 15.51 36.64
CA ASN A 42 -1.59 14.05 36.48
C ASN A 42 -1.44 13.69 34.97
N THR A 43 -0.36 14.14 34.38
CA THR A 43 -0.02 13.82 32.96
C THR A 43 1.02 12.75 32.98
N VAL A 44 0.75 11.64 32.27
CA VAL A 44 1.71 10.55 32.05
C VAL A 44 2.33 10.74 30.68
N ARG A 45 3.65 10.84 30.64
CA ARG A 45 4.42 11.01 29.41
C ARG A 45 5.06 9.69 28.98
N CYS A 46 4.76 9.28 27.76
CA CYS A 46 5.41 8.19 27.01
C CYS A 46 6.23 8.84 25.89
N ALA A 47 7.56 8.76 25.94
CA ALA A 47 8.39 9.47 24.97
C ALA A 47 9.69 8.75 24.66
N ASP A 48 10.18 8.96 23.45
CA ASP A 48 11.54 8.66 23.02
C ASP A 48 12.22 9.93 22.46
N SER A 49 13.27 9.78 21.65
CA SER A 49 13.98 10.90 21.03
C SER A 49 13.18 11.62 19.93
N THR A 50 12.07 11.04 19.45
CA THR A 50 11.36 11.50 18.24
C THR A 50 9.87 11.74 18.46
N ILE A 51 9.23 11.00 19.36
CA ILE A 51 7.81 11.17 19.70
C ILE A 51 7.62 11.41 21.19
N SER A 52 6.65 12.27 21.53
CA SER A 52 6.14 12.44 22.88
C SER A 52 4.63 12.32 22.88
N ILE A 53 4.11 11.38 23.68
CA ILE A 53 2.69 11.11 23.86
C ILE A 53 2.36 11.41 25.31
N ASP A 54 1.53 12.41 25.56
CA ASP A 54 1.15 12.86 26.90
C ASP A 54 -0.32 12.48 27.14
N PHE A 55 -0.60 11.66 28.17
CA PHE A 55 -1.94 11.28 28.62
C PHE A 55 -2.36 12.14 29.82
N ASP A 56 -3.56 12.71 29.80
CA ASP A 56 -4.14 13.46 30.87
C ASP A 56 -4.88 12.58 31.91
N ALA A 57 -5.49 13.21 32.92
CA ALA A 57 -6.24 12.51 33.96
C ALA A 57 -7.49 11.76 33.48
N ARG A 58 -7.94 12.02 32.26
CA ARG A 58 -9.05 11.27 31.57
C ARG A 58 -8.55 10.24 30.62
N MET A 59 -7.24 10.00 30.56
CA MET A 59 -6.57 9.18 29.56
C MET A 59 -6.82 9.67 28.12
N HIS A 60 -6.96 10.99 27.93
CA HIS A 60 -6.90 11.60 26.62
C HIS A 60 -5.44 11.83 26.24
N SER A 61 -5.08 11.54 25.00
CA SER A 61 -3.70 11.70 24.55
C SER A 61 -3.48 12.93 23.68
N SER A 62 -2.28 13.49 23.76
CA SER A 62 -1.74 14.47 22.81
C SER A 62 -0.39 13.99 22.32
N ILE A 63 -0.07 14.27 21.05
CA ILE A 63 1.13 13.78 20.38
C ILE A 63 1.94 14.96 19.87
N ALA A 64 3.27 14.85 20.05
CA ALA A 64 4.22 15.79 19.49
C ALA A 64 5.37 15.04 18.81
N TYR A 65 5.82 15.57 17.69
CA TYR A 65 7.07 15.19 17.04
C TYR A 65 8.24 15.96 17.65
N VAL A 66 9.33 15.29 17.93
CA VAL A 66 10.57 15.86 18.47
C VAL A 66 11.64 15.64 17.42
N GLY A 67 12.00 16.68 16.69
CA GLY A 67 13.00 16.58 15.62
C GLY A 67 13.90 17.82 15.62
N SER A 68 15.19 17.61 15.29
CA SER A 68 16.20 18.68 15.18
C SER A 68 16.24 19.63 16.39
N GLY A 69 15.96 19.10 17.61
CA GLY A 69 15.91 19.88 18.84
C GLY A 69 14.65 20.73 19.04
N ARG A 70 13.67 20.62 18.16
CA ARG A 70 12.38 21.33 18.23
C ARG A 70 11.25 20.34 18.49
N LYS A 71 10.35 20.70 19.42
CA LYS A 71 9.09 20.00 19.66
C LYS A 71 7.98 20.62 18.82
N THR A 72 7.39 19.85 17.90
CA THR A 72 6.24 20.22 17.08
C THR A 72 5.00 19.50 17.60
N ILE A 73 4.00 20.25 18.07
CA ILE A 73 2.73 19.68 18.51
C ILE A 73 1.95 19.23 17.28
N LEU A 74 1.68 17.92 17.19
CA LEU A 74 0.89 17.33 16.11
C LEU A 74 -0.59 17.30 16.49
N THR A 75 -0.93 16.91 17.74
CA THR A 75 -2.32 16.85 18.18
C THR A 75 -2.48 17.50 19.54
N HIS A 76 -3.67 18.03 19.84
CA HIS A 76 -4.08 18.41 21.18
C HIS A 76 -4.75 17.23 21.87
N ALA A 77 -4.87 17.28 23.22
CA ALA A 77 -5.49 16.22 24.00
C ALA A 77 -6.93 15.94 23.54
N ASN A 78 -7.19 14.70 23.20
CA ASN A 78 -8.51 14.17 22.84
C ASN A 78 -8.61 12.68 23.22
N ALA A 79 -9.84 12.16 23.30
CA ALA A 79 -10.06 10.74 23.52
C ALA A 79 -9.53 9.96 22.29
N SER A 80 -8.40 9.28 22.48
CA SER A 80 -7.72 8.53 21.42
C SER A 80 -8.15 7.07 21.35
N GLU A 81 -8.54 6.48 22.48
CA GLU A 81 -9.06 5.11 22.55
C GLU A 81 -10.42 5.09 23.24
N PHE A 82 -11.44 4.57 22.57
CA PHE A 82 -12.80 4.48 23.09
C PHE A 82 -13.57 3.32 22.47
N VAL A 83 -14.73 3.00 23.05
CA VAL A 83 -15.64 1.98 22.55
C VAL A 83 -17.07 2.51 22.49
N GLU A 84 -17.90 1.90 21.63
CA GLU A 84 -19.35 2.09 21.60
C GLU A 84 -20.05 0.84 22.11
N LEU A 85 -21.06 1.04 22.95
CA LEU A 85 -21.87 -0.02 23.52
C LEU A 85 -23.16 -0.20 22.70
N ALA A 86 -23.74 -1.39 22.77
CA ALA A 86 -24.97 -1.72 22.04
C ALA A 86 -26.18 -0.84 22.42
N ASP A 87 -26.15 -0.16 23.57
CA ASP A 87 -27.15 0.81 23.98
C ASP A 87 -26.93 2.23 23.41
N GLY A 88 -25.93 2.40 22.53
CA GLY A 88 -25.59 3.67 21.87
C GLY A 88 -24.67 4.58 22.70
N ARG A 89 -24.25 4.17 23.89
CA ARG A 89 -23.29 4.95 24.69
C ARG A 89 -21.89 4.82 24.14
N ARG A 90 -21.21 5.93 23.92
CA ARG A 90 -19.75 6.02 23.68
C ARG A 90 -19.04 6.18 25.03
N VAL A 91 -18.09 5.30 25.30
CA VAL A 91 -17.26 5.34 26.52
C VAL A 91 -15.87 5.78 26.14
N SER A 92 -15.53 7.04 26.40
CA SER A 92 -14.30 7.72 25.98
C SER A 92 -13.51 8.35 27.14
N ASP A 93 -14.17 8.66 28.27
CA ASP A 93 -13.54 9.24 29.46
C ASP A 93 -13.25 8.13 30.49
N PHE A 94 -11.96 7.93 30.78
CA PHE A 94 -11.48 6.96 31.76
C PHE A 94 -10.63 7.69 32.80
N VAL A 95 -11.10 7.78 34.03
CA VAL A 95 -10.32 8.42 35.13
C VAL A 95 -9.08 7.54 35.36
N LEU A 96 -7.90 8.12 35.10
CA LEU A 96 -6.62 7.46 35.31
C LEU A 96 -6.46 7.06 36.78
N GLN A 97 -6.29 5.77 37.04
CA GLN A 97 -6.13 5.16 38.36
C GLN A 97 -4.67 4.85 38.68
N HIS A 98 -3.98 4.26 37.68
CA HIS A 98 -2.64 3.74 37.87
C HIS A 98 -1.83 3.82 36.58
N HIS A 99 -0.50 3.99 36.73
CA HIS A 99 0.44 3.83 35.62
C HIS A 99 1.75 3.23 36.09
N THR A 100 2.40 2.48 35.21
CA THR A 100 3.76 1.93 35.40
C THR A 100 4.61 2.19 34.17
N THR A 101 5.92 2.17 34.37
CA THR A 101 6.91 2.18 33.27
C THR A 101 7.91 1.07 33.54
N GLU A 102 8.13 0.22 32.56
CA GLU A 102 9.00 -0.94 32.65
C GLU A 102 9.91 -1.02 31.43
N PRO A 103 11.17 -1.44 31.59
CA PRO A 103 12.01 -1.74 30.44
C PRO A 103 11.47 -2.97 29.71
N VAL A 104 11.57 -2.98 28.39
CA VAL A 104 11.28 -4.13 27.54
C VAL A 104 12.51 -4.50 26.72
N ASP A 105 12.69 -5.80 26.48
CA ASP A 105 13.70 -6.32 25.57
C ASP A 105 13.08 -7.53 24.83
N GLY A 106 12.95 -7.44 23.53
CA GLY A 106 12.24 -8.44 22.74
C GLY A 106 12.73 -8.46 21.29
N ILE A 107 11.91 -8.96 20.37
CA ILE A 107 12.26 -9.09 18.95
C ILE A 107 12.60 -7.75 18.30
N HIS A 108 12.03 -6.64 18.81
CA HIS A 108 12.31 -5.28 18.35
C HIS A 108 13.46 -4.59 19.10
N GLY A 109 14.16 -5.35 19.98
CA GLY A 109 15.25 -4.86 20.81
C GLY A 109 14.76 -4.22 22.11
N LYS A 110 15.64 -3.38 22.70
CA LYS A 110 15.36 -2.68 23.96
C LYS A 110 14.42 -1.50 23.77
N GLY A 111 13.75 -1.16 24.86
CA GLY A 111 12.82 -0.03 24.89
C GLY A 111 12.13 0.12 26.22
N SER A 112 11.02 0.83 26.24
CA SER A 112 10.19 1.06 27.42
C SER A 112 8.74 0.72 27.13
N GLN A 113 8.06 0.07 28.08
CA GLN A 113 6.63 -0.14 28.10
C GLN A 113 6.01 0.76 29.18
N PHE A 114 5.01 1.53 28.77
CA PHE A 114 4.16 2.34 29.65
C PHE A 114 2.81 1.65 29.73
N THR A 115 2.32 1.37 30.92
CA THR A 115 1.00 0.79 31.15
C THR A 115 0.15 1.79 31.93
N LEU A 116 -1.00 2.19 31.38
CA LEU A 116 -1.93 3.11 32.01
C LEU A 116 -3.27 2.39 32.17
N THR A 117 -3.87 2.47 33.37
CA THR A 117 -5.17 1.87 33.66
C THR A 117 -6.10 2.94 34.21
N GLY A 118 -7.30 3.02 33.66
CA GLY A 118 -8.35 3.95 34.07
C GLY A 118 -9.73 3.33 34.06
N LEU A 119 -10.63 3.95 34.81
CA LEU A 119 -12.00 3.47 35.02
C LEU A 119 -13.02 4.50 34.52
N ALA A 120 -13.97 4.05 33.71
CA ALA A 120 -15.12 4.83 33.28
C ALA A 120 -16.31 4.68 34.25
N ALA A 121 -17.18 5.69 34.27
CA ALA A 121 -18.41 5.67 35.07
C ALA A 121 -19.34 4.48 34.74
N ALA A 122 -19.23 3.92 33.53
CA ALA A 122 -19.97 2.74 33.11
C ALA A 122 -19.50 1.43 33.76
N GLY A 123 -18.47 1.45 34.62
CA GLY A 123 -17.85 0.27 35.17
C GLY A 123 -16.96 -0.48 34.18
N LEU A 124 -16.50 0.18 33.13
CA LEU A 124 -15.56 -0.34 32.17
C LEU A 124 -14.16 0.14 32.50
N GLU A 125 -13.22 -0.77 32.71
CA GLU A 125 -11.81 -0.47 32.88
C GLU A 125 -11.11 -0.47 31.52
N LYS A 126 -10.24 0.50 31.25
CA LYS A 126 -9.38 0.55 30.06
C LYS A 126 -7.92 0.46 30.51
N THR A 127 -7.17 -0.46 29.93
CA THR A 127 -5.73 -0.53 30.06
C THR A 127 -5.10 -0.26 28.70
N VAL A 128 -4.20 0.73 28.64
CA VAL A 128 -3.40 1.08 27.46
C VAL A 128 -1.96 0.72 27.74
N ARG A 129 -1.35 -0.12 26.89
CA ARG A 129 0.09 -0.41 26.91
C ARG A 129 0.72 0.24 25.70
N VAL A 130 1.62 1.19 25.92
CA VAL A 130 2.42 1.86 24.89
C VAL A 130 3.84 1.35 24.97
N ARG A 131 4.39 0.87 23.83
CA ARG A 131 5.79 0.43 23.75
C ARG A 131 6.54 1.32 22.78
N LEU A 132 7.71 1.78 23.22
CA LEU A 132 8.67 2.56 22.42
C LEU A 132 9.99 1.78 22.40
N PHE A 133 10.51 1.51 21.20
CA PHE A 133 11.73 0.75 21.00
C PHE A 133 12.87 1.64 20.50
N ASP A 134 14.05 1.51 21.07
CA ASP A 134 15.22 2.33 20.74
C ASP A 134 15.62 2.25 19.27
N ARG A 135 15.35 1.11 18.61
CA ARG A 135 15.62 0.90 17.18
C ARG A 135 14.60 1.55 16.23
N TYR A 136 13.45 1.98 16.76
CA TYR A 136 12.33 2.57 15.99
C TYR A 136 11.88 3.89 16.61
N PRO A 137 12.77 4.91 16.69
CA PRO A 137 12.41 6.18 17.28
C PRO A 137 11.26 6.83 16.50
N GLY A 138 10.29 7.35 17.24
CA GLY A 138 9.08 7.93 16.67
C GLY A 138 7.94 6.95 16.41
N PHE A 139 8.15 5.65 16.62
CA PHE A 139 7.16 4.59 16.37
C PHE A 139 6.69 3.96 17.68
N ALA A 140 5.44 4.19 18.07
CA ALA A 140 4.82 3.68 19.29
C ALA A 140 3.82 2.58 18.97
N SER A 141 4.00 1.35 19.51
CA SER A 141 2.97 0.32 19.44
C SER A 141 2.01 0.42 20.62
N TYR A 142 0.75 0.09 20.34
CA TYR A 142 -0.35 0.17 21.29
C TYR A 142 -1.07 -1.17 21.42
N GLN A 143 -1.31 -1.58 22.68
CA GLN A 143 -2.23 -2.64 23.02
C GLN A 143 -3.28 -2.10 23.96
N VAL A 144 -4.56 -2.18 23.60
CA VAL A 144 -5.67 -1.66 24.42
C VAL A 144 -6.58 -2.80 24.85
N THR A 145 -6.84 -2.89 26.15
CA THR A 145 -7.71 -3.90 26.76
C THR A 145 -8.84 -3.21 27.52
N TYR A 146 -10.05 -3.66 27.31
CA TYR A 146 -11.24 -3.24 28.05
C TYR A 146 -11.72 -4.40 28.93
N ARG A 147 -12.00 -4.13 30.23
CA ARG A 147 -12.51 -5.12 31.17
C ARG A 147 -13.81 -4.67 31.77
N ASN A 148 -14.82 -5.53 31.76
CA ASN A 148 -16.11 -5.23 32.35
C ASN A 148 -16.04 -5.45 33.89
N LEU A 149 -15.99 -4.37 34.66
CA LEU A 149 -16.07 -4.35 36.10
C LEU A 149 -17.48 -4.00 36.62
N SER A 150 -18.45 -3.80 35.71
CA SER A 150 -19.85 -3.61 36.11
C SER A 150 -20.47 -4.93 36.56
N GLY A 151 -21.57 -4.87 37.31
CA GLY A 151 -22.32 -6.06 37.73
C GLY A 151 -23.24 -6.64 36.64
N GLN A 152 -23.18 -6.14 35.40
CA GLN A 152 -24.05 -6.55 34.28
C GLN A 152 -23.23 -6.84 33.03
N PRO A 153 -23.70 -7.72 32.13
CA PRO A 153 -23.07 -7.91 30.83
C PRO A 153 -23.06 -6.60 30.02
N LEU A 154 -21.93 -6.33 29.33
CA LEU A 154 -21.78 -5.22 28.39
C LEU A 154 -21.54 -5.78 27.00
N THR A 155 -22.19 -5.21 25.99
CA THR A 155 -21.92 -5.55 24.59
C THR A 155 -21.25 -4.38 23.91
N LEU A 156 -20.00 -4.58 23.48
CA LEU A 156 -19.29 -3.66 22.59
C LEU A 156 -19.81 -3.87 21.16
N VAL A 157 -20.00 -2.80 20.40
CA VAL A 157 -20.37 -2.86 18.97
C VAL A 157 -19.29 -2.29 18.07
N SER A 158 -18.39 -1.46 18.62
CA SER A 158 -17.20 -0.99 17.91
C SER A 158 -16.11 -0.55 18.90
N TRP A 159 -14.91 -0.46 18.40
CA TRP A 159 -13.78 0.16 19.09
C TRP A 159 -13.02 1.09 18.15
N THR A 160 -12.38 2.09 18.75
CA THR A 160 -11.51 3.04 18.04
C THR A 160 -10.22 3.21 18.82
N ASN A 161 -9.08 3.18 18.11
CA ASN A 161 -7.75 3.45 18.64
C ASN A 161 -7.07 4.55 17.83
N GLY A 162 -6.16 5.28 18.47
CA GLY A 162 -5.32 6.30 17.84
C GLY A 162 -6.08 7.50 17.26
N ALA A 163 -7.33 7.73 17.67
CA ALA A 163 -8.09 8.88 17.20
C ALA A 163 -7.35 10.18 17.48
N CYS A 164 -7.07 10.94 16.44
CA CYS A 164 -6.30 12.17 16.54
C CYS A 164 -6.78 13.26 15.59
N ARG A 165 -6.44 14.52 15.93
CA ARG A 165 -6.83 15.71 15.18
C ARG A 165 -5.59 16.59 15.01
N ILE A 166 -5.10 16.69 13.77
CA ILE A 166 -3.89 17.44 13.41
C ILE A 166 -4.31 18.81 12.87
N PRO A 167 -4.08 19.92 13.61
CA PRO A 167 -4.43 21.24 13.12
C PRO A 167 -3.53 21.67 11.96
N SER A 168 -4.07 22.48 11.06
CA SER A 168 -3.27 23.18 10.03
C SER A 168 -2.26 24.13 10.68
N GLN A 169 -1.15 24.40 9.99
CA GLN A 169 -0.11 25.30 10.47
C GLN A 169 0.52 26.06 9.29
N GLY A 170 0.56 27.39 9.42
CA GLY A 170 1.12 28.28 8.40
C GLY A 170 0.23 28.42 7.16
N ASP A 171 0.79 28.92 6.06
CA ASP A 171 0.06 29.30 4.83
C ASP A 171 0.28 28.33 3.67
N ALA A 172 0.80 27.12 3.94
CA ALA A 172 1.01 26.12 2.88
C ALA A 172 -0.31 25.71 2.21
N SER A 173 -0.30 25.55 0.89
CA SER A 173 -1.44 25.06 0.13
C SER A 173 -1.00 23.95 -0.83
N PRO A 174 -1.42 22.69 -0.61
CA PRO A 174 -2.27 22.21 0.49
C PRO A 174 -1.56 22.22 1.84
N GLN A 175 -2.32 22.24 2.92
CA GLN A 175 -1.79 22.16 4.30
C GLN A 175 -1.24 20.77 4.61
N PHE A 176 -1.91 19.74 4.09
CA PHE A 176 -1.58 18.34 4.33
C PHE A 176 -1.57 17.55 3.05
N TRP A 177 -0.74 16.51 3.04
CA TRP A 177 -0.83 15.38 2.14
C TRP A 177 -1.21 14.14 2.94
N SER A 178 -1.86 13.19 2.28
CA SER A 178 -2.27 11.91 2.87
C SER A 178 -1.80 10.75 2.01
N TYR A 179 -1.33 9.69 2.66
CA TYR A 179 -1.14 8.37 2.08
C TYR A 179 -2.27 7.45 2.53
N SER A 180 -2.84 6.70 1.59
CA SER A 180 -3.81 5.63 1.82
C SER A 180 -3.26 4.30 1.36
N GLY A 181 -3.24 3.32 2.26
CA GLY A 181 -2.85 1.94 1.92
C GLY A 181 -4.00 1.07 1.39
N SER A 182 -5.26 1.52 1.45
CA SER A 182 -6.42 0.72 1.03
C SER A 182 -6.73 0.82 -0.46
N SER A 183 -7.43 -0.19 -0.99
CA SER A 183 -7.89 -0.26 -2.38
C SER A 183 -9.21 0.48 -2.58
N TYR A 184 -9.35 1.11 -3.76
CA TYR A 184 -10.57 1.80 -4.20
C TYR A 184 -10.92 1.43 -5.65
N ALA A 185 -12.21 1.32 -5.92
CA ALA A 185 -12.72 0.98 -7.25
C ALA A 185 -12.38 2.04 -8.33
N ASP A 186 -12.23 3.30 -7.94
CA ASP A 186 -11.86 4.41 -8.83
C ASP A 186 -10.34 4.53 -9.07
N ARG A 187 -9.54 3.58 -8.56
CA ARG A 187 -8.07 3.52 -8.76
C ARG A 187 -7.35 4.83 -8.47
N ARG A 188 -7.86 5.60 -7.49
CA ARG A 188 -7.32 6.91 -7.11
C ARG A 188 -5.84 6.82 -6.73
N ASP A 189 -5.17 7.97 -6.77
CA ASP A 189 -3.80 8.08 -6.27
C ASP A 189 -3.73 7.68 -4.79
N TRP A 190 -2.71 6.91 -4.42
CA TRP A 190 -2.46 6.54 -3.03
C TRP A 190 -2.01 7.73 -2.19
N LEU A 191 -1.47 8.76 -2.84
CA LEU A 191 -1.06 10.02 -2.22
C LEU A 191 -1.94 11.14 -2.76
N GLN A 192 -2.61 11.85 -1.85
CA GLN A 192 -3.50 12.95 -2.21
C GLN A 192 -3.30 14.15 -1.29
N PRO A 193 -3.45 15.37 -1.82
CA PRO A 193 -3.55 16.56 -0.99
C PRO A 193 -4.87 16.53 -0.22
N VAL A 194 -4.80 16.76 1.08
CA VAL A 194 -5.99 16.87 1.94
C VAL A 194 -6.57 18.27 1.77
N LYS A 195 -7.61 18.35 0.96
CA LYS A 195 -8.35 19.59 0.67
C LYS A 195 -9.61 19.67 1.53
N GLN A 196 -10.24 20.84 1.55
CA GLN A 196 -11.54 21.02 2.22
C GLN A 196 -12.56 19.97 1.75
N GLY A 197 -13.18 19.30 2.72
CA GLY A 197 -14.14 18.24 2.45
C GLY A 197 -13.54 16.87 2.09
N PHE A 198 -12.22 16.71 2.20
CA PHE A 198 -11.57 15.42 2.01
C PHE A 198 -12.11 14.40 3.01
N ALA A 199 -12.50 13.22 2.52
CA ALA A 199 -12.95 12.10 3.34
C ALA A 199 -12.65 10.79 2.61
N GLN A 200 -11.88 9.92 3.26
CA GLN A 200 -11.61 8.55 2.82
C GLN A 200 -11.77 7.61 4.02
N ASP A 201 -12.52 6.54 3.86
CA ASP A 201 -12.74 5.57 4.94
C ASP A 201 -11.58 4.59 5.09
N ASN A 202 -10.82 4.36 4.02
CA ASN A 202 -9.67 3.45 4.00
C ASN A 202 -10.00 2.08 4.62
N PHE A 203 -11.15 1.53 4.25
CA PHE A 203 -11.58 0.23 4.71
C PHE A 203 -10.72 -0.87 4.10
N LEU A 204 -10.15 -1.73 4.93
CA LEU A 204 -9.27 -2.81 4.50
C LEU A 204 -9.98 -4.11 4.14
N GLY A 205 -11.29 -4.19 4.40
CA GLY A 205 -12.13 -5.25 3.87
C GLY A 205 -12.57 -4.96 2.43
N MET A 206 -13.43 -5.82 1.90
CA MET A 206 -13.96 -5.66 0.56
C MET A 206 -14.98 -4.52 0.53
N SER A 207 -14.69 -3.43 -0.18
CA SER A 207 -15.51 -2.21 -0.26
C SER A 207 -16.46 -2.20 -1.46
N ALA A 208 -16.23 -3.07 -2.44
CA ALA A 208 -17.06 -3.33 -3.60
C ALA A 208 -16.93 -4.81 -3.97
N SER A 209 -17.63 -5.26 -5.02
CA SER A 209 -17.71 -6.70 -5.36
C SER A 209 -16.36 -7.37 -5.60
N ASP A 210 -15.34 -6.61 -6.02
CA ASP A 210 -14.03 -7.11 -6.40
C ASP A 210 -12.84 -6.21 -5.95
N TYR A 211 -13.14 -5.20 -5.13
CA TYR A 211 -12.10 -4.30 -4.60
C TYR A 211 -12.00 -4.43 -3.08
N GLY A 212 -10.80 -4.62 -2.58
CA GLY A 212 -10.61 -4.71 -1.15
C GLY A 212 -9.15 -4.82 -0.72
N GLY A 213 -8.96 -4.84 0.59
CA GLY A 213 -7.66 -5.02 1.22
C GLY A 213 -6.69 -3.87 1.00
N GLY A 214 -5.44 -4.14 1.28
CA GLY A 214 -4.34 -3.19 1.12
C GLY A 214 -3.31 -3.26 2.24
N THR A 215 -2.50 -2.20 2.33
CA THR A 215 -1.53 -2.00 3.40
C THR A 215 -2.21 -1.30 4.59
N PRO A 216 -2.12 -1.82 5.82
CA PRO A 216 -2.90 -1.33 6.96
C PRO A 216 -2.31 -0.07 7.59
N ILE A 217 -2.09 0.96 6.78
CA ILE A 217 -1.47 2.21 7.18
C ILE A 217 -2.16 3.39 6.51
N VAL A 218 -2.39 4.45 7.27
CA VAL A 218 -2.63 5.80 6.76
C VAL A 218 -1.61 6.75 7.37
N ASP A 219 -1.21 7.74 6.60
CA ASP A 219 -0.24 8.76 7.02
C ASP A 219 -0.69 10.13 6.54
N VAL A 220 -0.57 11.13 7.39
CA VAL A 220 -0.85 12.53 7.06
C VAL A 220 0.32 13.39 7.47
N TRP A 221 0.90 14.13 6.52
CA TRP A 221 2.04 14.98 6.81
C TRP A 221 1.84 16.42 6.34
N ARG A 222 2.48 17.33 7.07
CA ARG A 222 2.70 18.73 6.76
C ARG A 222 4.18 18.92 6.41
N ARG A 223 4.55 20.13 6.04
CA ARG A 223 5.97 20.47 5.77
C ARG A 223 6.91 20.23 6.95
N ASP A 224 6.41 20.35 8.18
CA ASP A 224 7.22 20.31 9.41
C ASP A 224 7.21 18.96 10.13
N ALA A 225 6.17 18.17 9.96
CA ALA A 225 6.05 16.83 10.56
C ALA A 225 4.84 16.06 10.03
N GLY A 226 4.86 14.73 10.18
CA GLY A 226 3.77 13.84 9.87
C GLY A 226 3.37 12.94 11.03
N LEU A 227 2.18 12.37 10.92
CA LEU A 227 1.60 11.40 11.84
C LEU A 227 0.92 10.28 11.07
N ALA A 228 1.34 9.07 11.34
CA ALA A 228 0.76 7.87 10.77
C ALA A 228 0.14 6.99 11.85
N LEU A 229 -0.81 6.16 11.42
CA LEU A 229 -1.37 5.09 12.24
C LEU A 229 -1.76 3.88 11.38
N GLY A 230 -1.85 2.74 12.05
CA GLY A 230 -2.17 1.48 11.44
C GLY A 230 -2.16 0.33 12.46
N HIS A 231 -2.23 -0.91 11.97
CA HIS A 231 -2.14 -2.07 12.85
C HIS A 231 -0.88 -2.91 12.60
N LEU A 232 -0.51 -3.70 13.62
CA LEU A 232 0.69 -4.55 13.63
C LEU A 232 0.36 -6.05 13.66
N GLU A 233 -0.87 -6.42 13.30
CA GLU A 233 -1.25 -7.83 13.18
C GLU A 233 -0.47 -8.51 12.06
N SER A 234 -0.21 -9.79 12.21
CA SER A 234 0.54 -10.60 11.24
C SER A 234 -0.30 -11.05 10.04
N THR A 235 -1.61 -10.83 10.07
CA THR A 235 -2.57 -11.16 9.01
C THR A 235 -3.46 -9.96 8.71
N PRO A 236 -4.05 -9.88 7.51
CA PRO A 236 -4.99 -8.81 7.18
C PRO A 236 -6.21 -8.84 8.10
N ARG A 237 -6.75 -7.66 8.43
CA ARG A 237 -7.89 -7.48 9.34
C ARG A 237 -8.93 -6.54 8.75
N LEU A 238 -10.19 -6.78 9.12
CA LEU A 238 -11.33 -5.95 8.71
C LEU A 238 -11.42 -4.70 9.59
N VAL A 239 -10.70 -3.66 9.22
CA VAL A 239 -10.70 -2.37 9.92
C VAL A 239 -10.78 -1.22 8.93
N SER A 240 -11.24 -0.07 9.38
CA SER A 240 -11.17 1.21 8.66
C SER A 240 -10.11 2.10 9.29
N LEU A 241 -9.40 2.86 8.43
CA LEU A 241 -8.45 3.88 8.85
C LEU A 241 -8.88 5.23 8.26
N PRO A 242 -10.03 5.80 8.69
CA PRO A 242 -10.57 7.00 8.09
C PRO A 242 -9.63 8.19 8.21
N VAL A 243 -9.52 8.95 7.12
CA VAL A 243 -8.87 10.26 7.06
C VAL A 243 -9.90 11.28 6.58
N LYS A 244 -10.17 12.32 7.39
CA LYS A 244 -11.18 13.34 7.08
C LYS A 244 -10.62 14.71 7.36
N GLU A 245 -10.93 15.68 6.49
CA GLU A 245 -10.68 17.10 6.78
C GLU A 245 -11.92 17.70 7.41
N GLN A 246 -11.75 18.38 8.55
CA GLN A 246 -12.79 19.10 9.27
C GLN A 246 -12.28 20.45 9.75
N GLN A 247 -12.77 21.53 9.16
CA GLN A 247 -12.46 22.91 9.57
C GLN A 247 -10.95 23.19 9.66
N GLY A 248 -10.18 22.82 8.64
CA GLY A 248 -8.73 23.01 8.61
C GLY A 248 -7.94 22.01 9.45
N THR A 249 -8.58 20.95 9.92
CA THR A 249 -7.96 19.91 10.76
C THR A 249 -8.03 18.57 10.03
N ALA A 250 -6.93 17.84 9.96
CA ALA A 250 -6.92 16.45 9.51
C ALA A 250 -7.23 15.51 10.69
N CYS A 251 -8.25 14.69 10.54
CA CYS A 251 -8.70 13.72 11.55
C CYS A 251 -8.37 12.31 11.08
N LEU A 252 -7.73 11.52 11.92
CA LEU A 252 -7.35 10.14 11.66
C LEU A 252 -7.77 9.26 12.84
N GLU A 253 -8.12 8.00 12.56
CA GLU A 253 -8.38 6.97 13.59
C GLU A 253 -8.27 5.59 12.99
N ILE A 254 -8.19 4.55 13.83
CA ILE A 254 -8.37 3.16 13.48
C ILE A 254 -9.68 2.72 14.11
N HIS A 255 -10.59 2.25 13.28
CA HIS A 255 -11.94 1.87 13.69
C HIS A 255 -12.29 0.45 13.25
N ALA A 256 -12.89 -0.31 14.13
CA ALA A 256 -13.44 -1.63 13.80
C ALA A 256 -14.83 -1.81 14.39
N GLU A 257 -15.73 -2.38 13.59
CA GLU A 257 -17.04 -2.82 14.01
C GLU A 257 -17.02 -4.30 14.41
N GLY A 258 -17.84 -4.66 15.38
CA GLY A 258 -18.00 -6.05 15.81
C GLY A 258 -18.71 -6.15 17.15
N LYS A 259 -19.58 -7.15 17.31
CA LYS A 259 -20.27 -7.40 18.57
C LYS A 259 -19.47 -8.31 19.48
N HIS A 260 -19.10 -7.80 20.64
CA HIS A 260 -18.38 -8.53 21.67
C HIS A 260 -19.17 -8.43 22.98
N LEU A 261 -19.82 -9.55 23.37
CA LEU A 261 -20.48 -9.67 24.68
C LEU A 261 -19.41 -9.93 25.73
N MET A 262 -19.35 -9.11 26.77
CA MET A 262 -18.47 -9.25 27.92
C MET A 262 -19.30 -9.45 29.17
N ALA A 263 -19.23 -10.64 29.77
CA ALA A 263 -19.77 -10.88 31.08
C ALA A 263 -19.02 -10.08 32.17
N PRO A 264 -19.59 -9.90 33.37
CA PRO A 264 -18.84 -9.29 34.48
C PRO A 264 -17.51 -9.97 34.72
N GLY A 265 -16.43 -9.20 34.73
CA GLY A 265 -15.04 -9.69 34.88
C GLY A 265 -14.34 -10.07 33.59
N GLU A 266 -15.02 -10.23 32.48
CA GLU A 266 -14.41 -10.54 31.18
C GLU A 266 -13.69 -9.33 30.57
N SER A 267 -12.72 -9.63 29.72
CA SER A 267 -11.90 -8.64 29.01
C SER A 267 -12.02 -8.84 27.50
N PHE A 268 -11.96 -7.72 26.78
CA PHE A 268 -11.82 -7.64 25.33
C PHE A 268 -10.52 -6.88 25.01
N GLU A 269 -9.72 -7.43 24.12
CA GLU A 269 -8.49 -6.81 23.65
C GLU A 269 -8.63 -6.40 22.17
N THR A 270 -8.29 -5.15 21.85
CA THR A 270 -8.31 -4.66 20.46
C THR A 270 -7.13 -5.22 19.69
N LEU A 271 -7.06 -4.96 18.39
CA LEU A 271 -5.85 -5.24 17.61
C LEU A 271 -4.65 -4.48 18.18
N GLU A 272 -3.45 -5.03 18.00
CA GLU A 272 -2.22 -4.27 18.23
C GLU A 272 -2.10 -3.22 17.14
N THR A 273 -2.08 -1.95 17.54
CA THR A 273 -2.05 -0.80 16.66
C THR A 273 -0.76 0.00 16.85
N PHE A 274 -0.50 0.98 16.00
CA PHE A 274 0.64 1.88 16.19
C PHE A 274 0.27 3.33 15.85
N VAL A 275 1.06 4.24 16.41
CA VAL A 275 1.13 5.64 16.03
C VAL A 275 2.60 5.96 15.75
N ALA A 276 2.87 6.64 14.65
CA ALA A 276 4.24 7.05 14.29
C ALA A 276 4.29 8.54 13.97
N ALA A 277 5.23 9.27 14.61
CA ALA A 277 5.51 10.68 14.33
C ALA A 277 6.85 10.78 13.60
N HIS A 278 6.90 11.55 12.52
CA HIS A 278 8.09 11.65 11.68
C HIS A 278 8.29 13.06 11.11
N GLY A 279 9.52 13.35 10.68
CA GLY A 279 9.82 14.42 9.75
C GLY A 279 9.84 13.87 8.32
N GLY A 280 9.64 14.73 7.34
CA GLY A 280 9.52 14.30 5.95
C GLY A 280 8.13 13.76 5.59
N ASP A 281 8.06 12.92 4.56
CA ASP A 281 6.81 12.33 4.10
C ASP A 281 6.60 10.87 4.59
N TYR A 282 5.52 10.26 4.16
CA TYR A 282 5.06 8.91 4.48
C TYR A 282 6.12 7.80 4.31
N PHE A 283 7.16 8.02 3.51
CA PHE A 283 8.22 7.02 3.29
C PHE A 283 8.88 6.59 4.60
N ALA A 284 9.08 7.52 5.53
CA ALA A 284 9.68 7.25 6.83
C ALA A 284 8.87 6.22 7.63
N THR A 285 7.54 6.38 7.68
CA THR A 285 6.64 5.43 8.34
C THR A 285 6.66 4.07 7.67
N LEU A 286 6.52 4.01 6.34
CA LEU A 286 6.44 2.74 5.61
C LEU A 286 7.74 1.94 5.72
N ASP A 287 8.91 2.58 5.66
CA ASP A 287 10.19 1.90 5.85
C ASP A 287 10.35 1.37 7.28
N ALA A 288 9.97 2.17 8.30
CA ALA A 288 9.98 1.72 9.69
C ALA A 288 9.03 0.53 9.92
N TYR A 289 7.81 0.60 9.39
CA TYR A 289 6.83 -0.47 9.43
C TYR A 289 7.35 -1.76 8.77
N ARG A 290 7.90 -1.66 7.56
CA ARG A 290 8.51 -2.81 6.86
C ARG A 290 9.60 -3.48 7.70
N ARG A 291 10.49 -2.70 8.31
CA ARG A 291 11.57 -3.24 9.17
C ARG A 291 11.02 -3.92 10.41
N LEU A 292 10.06 -3.29 11.09
CA LEU A 292 9.43 -3.83 12.29
C LEU A 292 8.66 -5.13 11.98
N MET A 293 7.83 -5.13 10.94
CA MET A 293 7.08 -6.32 10.52
C MET A 293 8.00 -7.42 9.97
N GLY A 294 9.13 -7.04 9.37
CA GLY A 294 10.18 -7.96 8.96
C GLY A 294 10.82 -8.73 10.13
N GLU A 295 10.91 -8.13 11.32
CA GLU A 295 11.35 -8.82 12.55
C GLU A 295 10.28 -9.78 13.05
N ARG A 296 9.00 -9.53 12.78
CA ARG A 296 7.87 -10.44 13.05
C ARG A 296 7.73 -11.56 12.00
N GLY A 297 8.64 -11.63 11.01
CA GLY A 297 8.65 -12.68 9.98
C GLY A 297 8.03 -12.28 8.66
N LEU A 298 7.40 -11.11 8.53
CA LEU A 298 6.80 -10.62 7.29
C LEU A 298 7.82 -9.82 6.48
N ARG A 299 8.72 -10.54 5.82
CA ARG A 299 9.75 -9.96 4.94
C ARG A 299 9.37 -10.20 3.49
N ALA A 300 9.52 -9.19 2.65
CA ALA A 300 9.38 -9.36 1.20
C ALA A 300 10.30 -10.48 0.70
N ALA A 301 9.82 -11.26 -0.28
CA ALA A 301 10.58 -12.34 -0.89
C ALA A 301 11.90 -11.80 -1.47
N GLN A 302 12.95 -12.62 -1.40
CA GLN A 302 14.23 -12.28 -2.03
C GLN A 302 14.10 -12.48 -3.55
N PRO A 303 14.27 -11.41 -4.35
CA PRO A 303 14.09 -11.51 -5.78
C PRO A 303 15.30 -12.19 -6.44
N PRO A 304 15.07 -13.11 -7.39
CA PRO A 304 16.13 -13.58 -8.27
C PRO A 304 16.58 -12.45 -9.21
N LYS A 305 17.78 -12.58 -9.80
CA LYS A 305 18.30 -11.58 -10.76
C LYS A 305 17.38 -11.36 -11.97
N GLU A 306 16.59 -12.34 -12.29
CA GLU A 306 15.62 -12.34 -13.37
C GLU A 306 14.50 -11.32 -13.15
N SER A 307 14.18 -11.01 -11.90
CA SER A 307 13.15 -10.00 -11.54
C SER A 307 13.52 -8.57 -11.96
N TYR A 308 14.81 -8.32 -12.25
CA TYR A 308 15.29 -7.01 -12.70
C TYR A 308 15.49 -6.90 -14.21
N GLN A 309 15.06 -7.89 -14.98
CA GLN A 309 15.25 -7.89 -16.43
C GLN A 309 14.07 -7.24 -17.13
N PRO A 310 14.31 -6.46 -18.21
CA PRO A 310 13.26 -5.72 -18.89
C PRO A 310 12.27 -6.64 -19.60
N ILE A 311 11.02 -6.19 -19.68
CA ILE A 311 9.85 -7.01 -19.98
C ILE A 311 9.18 -6.54 -21.27
N TRP A 312 8.77 -7.48 -22.12
CA TRP A 312 7.72 -7.31 -23.11
C TRP A 312 6.52 -8.15 -22.73
N CYS A 313 5.32 -7.55 -22.81
CA CYS A 313 4.05 -8.19 -22.55
C CYS A 313 3.19 -8.21 -23.81
N ALA A 314 2.65 -9.36 -24.14
CA ALA A 314 1.80 -9.54 -25.33
C ALA A 314 0.43 -8.85 -25.20
N TRP A 315 0.12 -8.19 -24.06
CA TRP A 315 -1.12 -7.44 -23.88
C TRP A 315 -1.34 -6.30 -24.88
N GLY A 316 -0.31 -5.90 -25.63
CA GLY A 316 -0.49 -5.00 -26.77
C GLY A 316 -1.45 -5.55 -27.85
N TYR A 317 -1.54 -6.86 -27.95
CA TYR A 317 -2.51 -7.56 -28.81
C TYR A 317 -3.86 -7.79 -28.11
N GLU A 318 -3.94 -7.49 -26.82
CA GLU A 318 -5.06 -7.84 -25.96
C GLU A 318 -5.47 -9.31 -26.10
N ARG A 319 -6.76 -9.63 -25.90
CA ARG A 319 -7.27 -11.00 -26.07
C ARG A 319 -7.24 -11.54 -27.52
N ASN A 320 -6.80 -10.74 -28.47
CA ASN A 320 -6.61 -11.19 -29.88
C ASN A 320 -5.22 -11.78 -30.15
N CYS A 321 -4.39 -11.88 -29.13
CA CYS A 321 -3.07 -12.48 -29.23
C CYS A 321 -3.16 -13.94 -29.72
N THR A 322 -2.32 -14.27 -30.72
CA THR A 322 -2.20 -15.63 -31.28
C THR A 322 -0.75 -16.09 -31.16
N VAL A 323 -0.53 -17.40 -31.28
CA VAL A 323 0.83 -17.99 -31.30
C VAL A 323 1.69 -17.33 -32.37
N GLN A 324 1.15 -17.12 -33.56
CA GLN A 324 1.88 -16.51 -34.70
C GLN A 324 2.27 -15.05 -34.40
N LEU A 325 1.36 -14.23 -33.84
CA LEU A 325 1.66 -12.84 -33.48
C LEU A 325 2.77 -12.75 -32.43
N ILE A 326 2.76 -13.66 -31.46
CA ILE A 326 3.84 -13.74 -30.46
C ILE A 326 5.15 -14.09 -31.17
N GLU A 327 5.20 -15.21 -31.92
CA GLU A 327 6.42 -15.68 -32.60
C GLU A 327 7.01 -14.63 -33.53
N ASP A 328 6.18 -13.91 -34.30
CA ASP A 328 6.62 -12.83 -35.19
C ASP A 328 7.24 -11.64 -34.44
N THR A 329 6.79 -11.38 -33.18
CA THR A 329 7.29 -10.26 -32.36
C THR A 329 8.60 -10.60 -31.64
N LEU A 330 8.85 -11.87 -31.28
CA LEU A 330 10.02 -12.27 -30.47
C LEU A 330 11.37 -11.78 -31.01
N PRO A 331 11.67 -11.80 -32.34
CA PRO A 331 12.93 -11.26 -32.85
C PRO A 331 13.12 -9.77 -32.51
N LYS A 332 12.04 -8.99 -32.56
CA LYS A 332 12.05 -7.55 -32.23
C LYS A 332 12.22 -7.32 -30.73
N VAL A 333 11.59 -8.13 -29.90
CA VAL A 333 11.77 -8.11 -28.42
C VAL A 333 13.25 -8.31 -28.07
N LYS A 334 13.89 -9.33 -28.67
CA LYS A 334 15.32 -9.61 -28.48
C LYS A 334 16.20 -8.47 -29.00
N GLU A 335 15.91 -7.96 -30.20
CA GLU A 335 16.67 -6.89 -30.85
C GLU A 335 16.67 -5.61 -30.02
N LEU A 336 15.58 -5.29 -29.31
CA LEU A 336 15.49 -4.17 -28.39
C LEU A 336 16.23 -4.40 -27.06
N GLY A 337 16.70 -5.61 -26.78
CA GLY A 337 17.39 -5.94 -25.53
C GLY A 337 16.47 -6.23 -24.35
N LEU A 338 15.20 -6.57 -24.61
CA LEU A 338 14.26 -7.07 -23.61
C LEU A 338 14.55 -8.54 -23.30
N SER A 339 14.14 -9.02 -22.14
CA SER A 339 14.51 -10.35 -21.63
C SER A 339 13.32 -11.26 -21.33
N TRP A 340 12.17 -10.69 -21.08
CA TRP A 340 10.93 -11.43 -20.80
C TRP A 340 9.95 -11.32 -21.96
N ALA A 341 9.24 -12.41 -22.23
CA ALA A 341 8.04 -12.45 -23.06
C ALA A 341 6.88 -12.97 -22.22
N VAL A 342 5.96 -12.06 -21.89
CA VAL A 342 4.77 -12.37 -21.08
C VAL A 342 3.61 -12.65 -22.01
N ILE A 343 2.99 -13.83 -21.89
CA ILE A 343 1.70 -14.17 -22.51
C ILE A 343 0.63 -13.74 -21.50
N ASP A 344 -0.16 -12.75 -21.87
CA ASP A 344 -1.17 -12.13 -21.02
C ASP A 344 -2.56 -12.77 -21.19
N ASP A 345 -3.61 -12.16 -20.63
CA ASP A 345 -5.00 -12.62 -20.67
C ASP A 345 -5.46 -12.98 -22.10
N GLY A 346 -6.22 -14.05 -22.20
CA GLY A 346 -6.84 -14.51 -23.44
C GLY A 346 -6.22 -15.76 -24.06
N TRP A 347 -5.24 -16.40 -23.44
CA TRP A 347 -4.72 -17.70 -23.83
C TRP A 347 -5.62 -18.85 -23.38
N GLN A 348 -6.35 -18.65 -22.30
CA GLN A 348 -7.21 -19.63 -21.64
C GLN A 348 -8.58 -19.76 -22.33
N SER A 349 -9.22 -20.91 -22.12
CA SER A 349 -10.59 -21.18 -22.58
C SER A 349 -11.62 -20.34 -21.84
N SER A 350 -11.47 -20.24 -20.50
CA SER A 350 -12.34 -19.48 -19.61
C SER A 350 -11.55 -19.02 -18.39
N VAL A 351 -11.98 -17.93 -17.77
CA VAL A 351 -11.50 -17.55 -16.44
C VAL A 351 -11.97 -18.61 -15.44
N GLY A 352 -11.04 -19.21 -14.72
CA GLY A 352 -11.28 -20.31 -13.79
C GLY A 352 -10.77 -21.65 -14.28
N ASP A 353 -10.96 -22.01 -15.54
CA ASP A 353 -10.55 -23.35 -16.05
C ASP A 353 -9.05 -23.42 -16.29
N TRP A 354 -8.46 -22.35 -16.77
CA TRP A 354 -7.03 -22.25 -17.08
C TRP A 354 -6.56 -23.31 -18.11
N ASP A 355 -7.46 -23.81 -18.94
CA ASP A 355 -7.18 -24.65 -20.08
C ASP A 355 -6.95 -23.83 -21.33
N LEU A 356 -6.26 -24.43 -22.30
CA LEU A 356 -5.91 -23.72 -23.53
C LEU A 356 -7.14 -23.44 -24.39
N ASN A 357 -7.25 -22.21 -24.89
CA ASN A 357 -8.23 -21.86 -25.91
C ASN A 357 -7.92 -22.61 -27.22
N THR A 358 -8.76 -23.55 -27.57
CA THR A 358 -8.55 -24.43 -28.74
C THR A 358 -8.50 -23.69 -30.08
N GLY A 359 -9.15 -22.51 -30.17
CA GLY A 359 -9.06 -21.67 -31.36
C GLY A 359 -7.71 -20.98 -31.52
N LYS A 360 -6.97 -20.76 -30.43
CA LYS A 360 -5.64 -20.15 -30.43
C LYS A 360 -4.51 -21.17 -30.37
N PHE A 361 -4.77 -22.29 -29.72
CA PHE A 361 -3.84 -23.38 -29.54
C PHE A 361 -4.48 -24.70 -30.09
N PRO A 362 -4.71 -24.80 -31.42
CA PRO A 362 -5.34 -26.00 -32.01
C PRO A 362 -4.51 -27.27 -31.79
N GLY A 363 -3.20 -27.16 -31.60
CA GLY A 363 -2.30 -28.26 -31.24
C GLY A 363 -2.24 -28.58 -29.74
N GLY A 364 -3.07 -27.89 -28.91
CA GLY A 364 -3.17 -28.09 -27.46
C GLY A 364 -1.85 -27.85 -26.73
N GLU A 365 -1.56 -28.65 -25.70
CA GLU A 365 -0.36 -28.51 -24.88
C GLU A 365 0.96 -28.67 -25.67
N THR A 366 0.95 -29.47 -26.74
CA THR A 366 2.13 -29.62 -27.60
C THR A 366 2.50 -28.30 -28.26
N GLU A 367 1.50 -27.54 -28.69
CA GLU A 367 1.71 -26.22 -29.29
C GLU A 367 2.16 -25.19 -28.25
N MET A 368 1.58 -25.19 -27.04
CA MET A 368 2.03 -24.34 -25.95
C MET A 368 3.48 -24.61 -25.57
N LYS A 369 3.85 -25.89 -25.42
CA LYS A 369 5.25 -26.29 -25.15
C LYS A 369 6.20 -25.87 -26.27
N ARG A 370 5.74 -25.96 -27.52
CA ARG A 370 6.50 -25.48 -28.68
C ARG A 370 6.71 -23.96 -28.61
N LEU A 371 5.67 -23.19 -28.32
CA LEU A 371 5.78 -21.73 -28.16
C LEU A 371 6.77 -21.38 -27.07
N VAL A 372 6.67 -22.01 -25.90
CA VAL A 372 7.62 -21.82 -24.77
C VAL A 372 9.05 -22.14 -25.22
N GLY A 373 9.24 -23.22 -26.00
CA GLY A 373 10.53 -23.57 -26.60
C GLY A 373 11.06 -22.45 -27.52
N ARG A 374 10.22 -21.92 -28.42
CA ARG A 374 10.57 -20.81 -29.31
C ARG A 374 10.99 -19.54 -28.57
N ILE A 375 10.27 -19.19 -27.50
CA ILE A 375 10.64 -18.04 -26.66
C ILE A 375 12.05 -18.25 -26.06
N LYS A 376 12.33 -19.47 -25.55
CA LYS A 376 13.63 -19.82 -24.98
C LYS A 376 14.76 -19.85 -26.01
N GLU A 377 14.50 -20.34 -27.22
CA GLU A 377 15.44 -20.35 -28.35
C GLU A 377 15.89 -18.93 -28.74
N GLN A 378 15.02 -17.92 -28.58
CA GLN A 378 15.38 -16.51 -28.74
C GLN A 378 16.23 -15.96 -27.57
N GLY A 379 16.45 -16.75 -26.52
CA GLY A 379 17.14 -16.32 -25.30
C GLY A 379 16.24 -15.49 -24.34
N LEU A 380 14.93 -15.52 -24.58
CA LEU A 380 13.91 -14.85 -23.77
C LEU A 380 13.35 -15.80 -22.69
N LYS A 381 12.73 -15.25 -21.67
CA LYS A 381 12.07 -15.98 -20.58
C LYS A 381 10.56 -15.90 -20.74
N PRO A 382 9.86 -17.05 -20.84
CA PRO A 382 8.41 -17.06 -20.92
C PRO A 382 7.77 -16.87 -19.55
N ARG A 383 6.74 -16.01 -19.45
CA ARG A 383 5.88 -15.82 -18.28
C ARG A 383 4.43 -15.94 -18.71
N LEU A 384 3.57 -16.54 -17.88
CA LEU A 384 2.15 -16.70 -18.18
C LEU A 384 1.29 -15.96 -17.16
N TRP A 385 0.27 -15.29 -17.66
CA TRP A 385 -0.76 -14.60 -16.89
C TRP A 385 -1.82 -15.57 -16.36
N ILE A 386 -2.26 -15.38 -15.11
CA ILE A 386 -3.42 -16.02 -14.50
C ILE A 386 -4.14 -15.05 -13.56
N ALA A 387 -5.45 -15.22 -13.39
CA ALA A 387 -6.27 -14.53 -12.41
C ALA A 387 -6.91 -15.56 -11.45
N PRO A 388 -6.17 -16.09 -10.47
CA PRO A 388 -6.71 -17.10 -9.56
C PRO A 388 -7.86 -16.52 -8.72
N LEU A 389 -8.63 -17.39 -8.07
CA LEU A 389 -9.79 -17.05 -7.23
C LEU A 389 -10.98 -16.43 -7.98
N ALA A 390 -10.95 -16.40 -9.31
CA ALA A 390 -12.06 -15.99 -10.15
C ALA A 390 -12.51 -17.15 -11.04
N ALA A 391 -13.82 -17.42 -11.14
CA ALA A 391 -14.40 -18.43 -12.01
C ALA A 391 -15.61 -17.88 -12.76
N ALA A 392 -15.54 -17.92 -14.11
CA ALA A 392 -16.62 -17.44 -14.96
C ALA A 392 -17.84 -18.35 -14.87
N PRO A 393 -19.08 -17.84 -15.05
CA PRO A 393 -20.31 -18.63 -14.96
C PRO A 393 -20.37 -19.86 -15.88
N GLY A 394 -19.63 -19.84 -16.99
CA GLY A 394 -19.57 -20.96 -17.95
C GLY A 394 -18.34 -21.84 -17.82
N SER A 395 -17.54 -21.69 -16.76
CA SER A 395 -16.35 -22.51 -16.54
C SER A 395 -16.71 -23.89 -16.00
N ASP A 396 -15.93 -24.90 -16.38
CA ASP A 396 -16.08 -26.28 -15.88
C ASP A 396 -15.81 -26.33 -14.37
N VAL A 397 -14.80 -25.58 -13.89
CA VAL A 397 -14.50 -25.51 -12.46
C VAL A 397 -15.69 -25.01 -11.63
N LEU A 398 -16.45 -24.03 -12.14
CA LEU A 398 -17.64 -23.55 -11.44
C LEU A 398 -18.80 -24.56 -11.52
N HIS A 399 -18.94 -25.27 -12.64
CA HIS A 399 -19.95 -26.30 -12.80
C HIS A 399 -19.70 -27.50 -11.88
N ASP A 400 -18.48 -27.97 -11.79
CA ASP A 400 -18.11 -29.17 -11.06
C ASP A 400 -17.81 -28.93 -9.58
N HIS A 401 -17.45 -27.71 -9.20
CA HIS A 401 -16.94 -27.34 -7.87
C HIS A 401 -17.60 -26.09 -7.28
N THR A 402 -18.94 -26.06 -7.25
CA THR A 402 -19.69 -24.99 -6.59
C THR A 402 -19.38 -24.87 -5.08
N ASP A 403 -18.86 -25.94 -4.49
CA ASP A 403 -18.36 -25.95 -3.10
C ASP A 403 -17.19 -25.01 -2.88
N MET A 404 -16.41 -24.64 -3.91
CA MET A 404 -15.31 -23.67 -3.80
C MET A 404 -15.77 -22.22 -3.66
N LEU A 405 -17.03 -21.91 -3.96
CA LEU A 405 -17.56 -20.54 -3.96
C LEU A 405 -17.44 -19.87 -2.58
N LEU A 406 -17.02 -18.61 -2.59
CA LEU A 406 -17.19 -17.73 -1.45
C LEU A 406 -18.65 -17.24 -1.44
N LEU A 407 -19.38 -17.54 -0.36
CA LEU A 407 -20.76 -17.13 -0.17
C LEU A 407 -20.87 -16.05 0.92
N ASP A 408 -21.75 -15.08 0.70
CA ASP A 408 -22.13 -14.12 1.73
C ASP A 408 -23.09 -14.75 2.77
N LYS A 409 -23.48 -13.97 3.78
CA LYS A 409 -24.37 -14.41 4.86
C LYS A 409 -25.78 -14.82 4.38
N ASP A 410 -26.19 -14.38 3.19
CA ASP A 410 -27.49 -14.67 2.60
C ASP A 410 -27.41 -15.84 1.60
N GLY A 411 -26.23 -16.45 1.46
CA GLY A 411 -25.94 -17.59 0.59
C GLY A 411 -25.70 -17.21 -0.87
N ALA A 412 -25.57 -15.90 -1.18
CA ALA A 412 -25.24 -15.46 -2.53
C ALA A 412 -23.73 -15.55 -2.79
N ALA A 413 -23.36 -15.96 -4.01
CA ALA A 413 -21.95 -16.01 -4.41
C ALA A 413 -21.38 -14.60 -4.56
N GLN A 414 -20.18 -14.39 -4.00
CA GLN A 414 -19.44 -13.13 -4.15
C GLN A 414 -19.02 -12.93 -5.60
N ASN A 415 -19.29 -11.76 -6.15
CA ASN A 415 -18.92 -11.41 -7.53
C ASN A 415 -17.47 -10.91 -7.63
N VAL A 416 -16.86 -11.20 -8.79
CA VAL A 416 -15.69 -10.51 -9.34
C VAL A 416 -16.17 -9.82 -10.61
N SER A 417 -16.65 -8.56 -10.47
CA SER A 417 -17.41 -7.87 -11.53
C SER A 417 -16.55 -7.58 -12.76
N TRP A 418 -15.25 -7.32 -12.60
CA TRP A 418 -14.33 -7.00 -13.67
C TRP A 418 -14.20 -8.09 -14.73
N TRP A 419 -14.27 -9.38 -14.30
CA TRP A 419 -14.22 -10.53 -15.22
C TRP A 419 -15.56 -11.24 -15.38
N ASN A 420 -16.66 -10.65 -14.92
CA ASN A 420 -17.96 -11.31 -14.91
C ASN A 420 -17.87 -12.73 -14.31
N SER A 421 -17.23 -12.84 -13.17
CA SER A 421 -16.88 -14.09 -12.51
C SER A 421 -17.39 -14.14 -11.07
N PHE A 422 -17.27 -15.30 -10.44
CA PHE A 422 -17.52 -15.50 -9.02
C PHE A 422 -16.22 -15.77 -8.27
N TYR A 423 -16.21 -15.41 -7.01
CA TYR A 423 -15.06 -15.53 -6.13
C TYR A 423 -14.95 -16.94 -5.56
N LEU A 424 -13.77 -17.57 -5.67
CA LEU A 424 -13.44 -18.84 -5.03
C LEU A 424 -12.75 -18.57 -3.70
N CYS A 425 -13.15 -19.26 -2.62
CA CYS A 425 -12.61 -19.00 -1.28
C CYS A 425 -11.14 -19.44 -1.16
N PRO A 426 -10.19 -18.52 -0.88
CA PRO A 426 -8.77 -18.84 -0.77
C PRO A 426 -8.42 -19.70 0.47
N ALA A 427 -9.30 -19.72 1.47
CA ALA A 427 -9.11 -20.48 2.71
C ALA A 427 -9.72 -21.89 2.63
N TYR A 428 -10.28 -22.26 1.49
CA TYR A 428 -10.83 -23.61 1.26
C TYR A 428 -9.78 -24.48 0.57
N GLU A 429 -9.41 -25.58 1.21
CA GLU A 429 -8.33 -26.45 0.75
C GLU A 429 -8.46 -26.94 -0.71
N PRO A 430 -9.66 -27.36 -1.20
CA PRO A 430 -9.81 -27.73 -2.59
C PRO A 430 -9.51 -26.58 -3.58
N THR A 431 -9.85 -25.32 -3.25
CA THR A 431 -9.48 -24.15 -4.07
C THR A 431 -7.96 -23.99 -4.17
N VAL A 432 -7.28 -24.15 -3.03
CA VAL A 432 -5.81 -24.12 -2.97
C VAL A 432 -5.23 -25.23 -3.82
N ALA A 433 -5.69 -26.47 -3.63
CA ALA A 433 -5.19 -27.65 -4.36
C ALA A 433 -5.39 -27.52 -5.87
N TYR A 434 -6.55 -27.02 -6.32
CA TYR A 434 -6.84 -26.74 -7.71
C TYR A 434 -5.84 -25.72 -8.30
N THR A 435 -5.67 -24.59 -7.62
CA THR A 435 -4.73 -23.53 -8.05
C THR A 435 -3.30 -24.06 -8.16
N LEU A 436 -2.85 -24.86 -7.18
CA LEU A 436 -1.52 -25.46 -7.22
C LEU A 436 -1.35 -26.46 -8.36
N GLY A 437 -2.42 -27.14 -8.77
CA GLY A 437 -2.44 -27.96 -10.00
C GLY A 437 -2.13 -27.13 -11.24
N VAL A 438 -2.78 -25.96 -11.36
CA VAL A 438 -2.54 -25.00 -12.46
C VAL A 438 -1.09 -24.49 -12.44
N VAL A 439 -0.56 -24.11 -11.26
CA VAL A 439 0.84 -23.65 -11.13
C VAL A 439 1.84 -24.72 -11.56
N ARG A 440 1.63 -26.00 -11.14
CA ARG A 440 2.50 -27.12 -11.54
C ARG A 440 2.46 -27.35 -13.05
N ARG A 441 1.31 -27.31 -13.65
CA ARG A 441 1.14 -27.43 -15.10
C ARG A 441 1.89 -26.33 -15.86
N ILE A 442 1.73 -25.07 -15.45
CA ILE A 442 2.37 -23.92 -16.12
C ILE A 442 3.89 -23.97 -15.98
N LEU A 443 4.40 -24.06 -14.77
CA LEU A 443 5.84 -23.99 -14.52
C LEU A 443 6.55 -25.32 -14.77
N GLY A 444 5.92 -26.43 -14.39
CA GLY A 444 6.49 -27.77 -14.53
C GLY A 444 6.30 -28.35 -15.92
N ASP A 445 5.03 -28.57 -16.34
CA ASP A 445 4.74 -29.33 -17.57
C ASP A 445 4.96 -28.50 -18.85
N TRP A 446 4.57 -27.21 -18.84
CA TRP A 446 4.76 -26.31 -19.98
C TRP A 446 6.11 -25.61 -19.96
N GLY A 447 6.75 -25.50 -18.79
CA GLY A 447 8.10 -24.99 -18.63
C GLY A 447 8.23 -23.47 -18.66
N PHE A 448 7.21 -22.73 -18.25
CA PHE A 448 7.32 -21.27 -18.04
C PHE A 448 8.35 -20.94 -16.96
N ALA A 449 8.93 -19.75 -17.04
CA ALA A 449 9.92 -19.25 -16.11
C ALA A 449 9.33 -18.36 -15.01
N GLY A 450 8.02 -18.07 -15.07
CA GLY A 450 7.34 -17.25 -14.08
C GLY A 450 5.85 -17.13 -14.32
N LEU A 451 5.17 -16.46 -13.37
CA LEU A 451 3.75 -16.17 -13.39
C LEU A 451 3.52 -14.65 -13.28
N LYS A 452 2.54 -14.13 -14.01
CA LYS A 452 1.89 -12.85 -13.74
C LYS A 452 0.52 -13.15 -13.14
N ILE A 453 0.37 -12.89 -11.85
CA ILE A 453 -0.88 -13.07 -11.11
C ILE A 453 -1.58 -11.72 -11.09
N ASP A 454 -2.85 -11.68 -11.53
CA ASP A 454 -3.53 -10.43 -11.80
C ASP A 454 -4.95 -10.39 -11.23
N GLY A 455 -5.36 -9.21 -10.74
CA GLY A 455 -6.73 -8.95 -10.30
C GLY A 455 -6.89 -7.99 -9.13
N GLN A 456 -7.92 -7.14 -9.19
CA GLN A 456 -8.28 -6.25 -8.09
C GLN A 456 -8.71 -7.03 -6.85
N HIS A 457 -9.30 -8.20 -7.04
CA HIS A 457 -9.82 -9.09 -6.00
C HIS A 457 -8.73 -9.82 -5.20
N LEU A 458 -7.45 -9.64 -5.52
CA LEU A 458 -6.35 -10.39 -4.91
C LEU A 458 -5.77 -9.75 -3.64
N ASN A 459 -6.24 -8.56 -3.24
CA ASN A 459 -5.72 -7.84 -2.07
C ASN A 459 -6.61 -7.97 -0.83
N GLY A 460 -7.85 -8.41 -1.01
CA GLY A 460 -8.80 -8.58 0.07
C GLY A 460 -9.93 -9.54 -0.31
N VAL A 461 -10.51 -10.15 0.68
CA VAL A 461 -11.56 -11.16 0.54
C VAL A 461 -12.72 -10.81 1.46
N ALA A 462 -13.95 -10.98 1.01
CA ALA A 462 -15.12 -10.86 1.87
C ALA A 462 -15.18 -12.04 2.88
N PRO A 463 -15.82 -11.86 4.06
CA PRO A 463 -16.11 -12.96 4.96
C PRO A 463 -16.88 -14.08 4.25
N CYS A 464 -16.47 -15.33 4.45
CA CYS A 464 -17.07 -16.50 3.80
C CYS A 464 -18.03 -17.24 4.72
N PHE A 465 -19.28 -17.35 4.30
CA PHE A 465 -20.34 -18.07 5.03
C PHE A 465 -20.73 -19.39 4.35
N ASN A 466 -19.93 -19.91 3.42
CA ASN A 466 -20.23 -21.16 2.74
C ASN A 466 -20.23 -22.32 3.76
N PRO A 467 -21.39 -23.04 3.91
CA PRO A 467 -21.51 -24.11 4.90
C PRO A 467 -20.65 -25.35 4.57
N ALA A 468 -20.15 -25.48 3.33
CA ALA A 468 -19.21 -26.53 2.95
C ALA A 468 -17.82 -26.29 3.54
N HIS A 469 -17.50 -25.05 3.91
CA HIS A 469 -16.21 -24.66 4.47
C HIS A 469 -16.23 -24.80 6.00
N LYS A 470 -15.12 -25.30 6.54
CA LYS A 470 -14.97 -25.49 7.99
C LYS A 470 -14.23 -24.30 8.63
N HIS A 471 -14.62 -23.08 8.26
CA HIS A 471 -14.07 -21.89 8.89
C HIS A 471 -14.55 -21.78 10.33
N ALA A 472 -13.65 -21.49 11.28
CA ALA A 472 -14.03 -21.20 12.66
C ALA A 472 -14.78 -19.85 12.75
N ARG A 473 -14.44 -18.92 11.84
CA ARG A 473 -15.09 -17.61 11.68
C ARG A 473 -15.13 -17.23 10.19
N PRO A 474 -16.15 -16.50 9.73
CA PRO A 474 -16.26 -16.10 8.33
C PRO A 474 -15.04 -15.27 7.83
N GLU A 475 -14.41 -14.50 8.71
CA GLU A 475 -13.26 -13.63 8.42
C GLU A 475 -11.97 -14.40 8.10
N GLU A 476 -11.92 -15.72 8.38
CA GLU A 476 -10.77 -16.56 8.03
C GLU A 476 -10.49 -16.58 6.53
N SER A 477 -11.47 -16.35 5.68
CA SER A 477 -11.27 -16.18 4.24
C SER A 477 -10.27 -15.06 3.92
N MET A 478 -10.38 -13.92 4.61
CA MET A 478 -9.47 -12.78 4.50
C MET A 478 -8.15 -13.04 5.19
N GLU A 479 -8.20 -13.53 6.43
CA GLU A 479 -7.01 -13.73 7.26
C GLU A 479 -6.05 -14.75 6.68
N LYS A 480 -6.55 -15.75 5.92
CA LYS A 480 -5.78 -16.82 5.27
C LYS A 480 -5.40 -16.53 3.81
N LEU A 481 -5.77 -15.38 3.25
CA LEU A 481 -5.35 -15.00 1.89
C LEU A 481 -3.82 -15.06 1.70
N PRO A 482 -2.99 -14.61 2.65
CA PRO A 482 -1.53 -14.75 2.53
C PRO A 482 -1.04 -16.20 2.49
N GLU A 483 -1.74 -17.13 3.13
CA GLU A 483 -1.40 -18.57 3.08
C GLU A 483 -1.63 -19.15 1.67
N PHE A 484 -2.66 -18.66 0.97
CA PHE A 484 -2.90 -19.01 -0.43
C PHE A 484 -1.74 -18.57 -1.33
N PHE A 485 -1.26 -17.33 -1.20
CA PHE A 485 -0.09 -16.85 -1.95
C PHE A 485 1.19 -17.57 -1.54
N HIS A 486 1.35 -17.89 -0.26
CA HIS A 486 2.46 -18.72 0.21
C HIS A 486 2.49 -20.08 -0.49
N ALA A 487 1.35 -20.75 -0.62
CA ALA A 487 1.27 -22.05 -1.26
C ALA A 487 1.66 -21.97 -2.76
N ILE A 488 1.20 -20.94 -3.47
CA ILE A 488 1.60 -20.67 -4.86
C ILE A 488 3.11 -20.44 -4.96
N TYR A 489 3.64 -19.52 -4.15
CA TYR A 489 5.06 -19.15 -4.15
C TYR A 489 5.96 -20.34 -3.81
N ALA A 490 5.65 -21.09 -2.75
CA ALA A 490 6.39 -22.27 -2.34
C ALA A 490 6.42 -23.34 -3.45
N THR A 491 5.27 -23.60 -4.08
CA THR A 491 5.17 -24.54 -5.21
C THR A 491 6.02 -24.07 -6.40
N ALA A 492 5.96 -22.77 -6.74
CA ALA A 492 6.75 -22.19 -7.80
C ALA A 492 8.27 -22.32 -7.54
N MET A 493 8.71 -22.02 -6.32
CA MET A 493 10.12 -22.11 -5.93
C MET A 493 10.65 -23.56 -5.88
N GLN A 494 9.78 -24.52 -5.55
CA GLN A 494 10.14 -25.94 -5.64
C GLN A 494 10.39 -26.40 -7.08
N ILE A 495 9.61 -25.90 -8.03
CA ILE A 495 9.75 -26.25 -9.45
C ILE A 495 10.93 -25.49 -10.07
N ASN A 496 11.02 -24.20 -9.83
CA ASN A 496 12.04 -23.32 -10.37
C ASN A 496 12.44 -22.24 -9.33
N PRO A 497 13.56 -22.39 -8.63
CA PRO A 497 14.02 -21.40 -7.65
C PRO A 497 14.29 -19.99 -8.21
N ALA A 498 14.42 -19.86 -9.54
CA ALA A 498 14.58 -18.58 -10.24
C ALA A 498 13.26 -18.06 -10.85
N ALA A 499 12.12 -18.69 -10.53
CA ALA A 499 10.83 -18.25 -11.04
C ALA A 499 10.49 -16.82 -10.57
N VAL A 500 10.01 -16.01 -11.50
CA VAL A 500 9.50 -14.66 -11.17
C VAL A 500 8.00 -14.73 -11.00
N ILE A 501 7.56 -14.41 -9.78
CA ILE A 501 6.15 -14.34 -9.41
C ILE A 501 5.79 -12.86 -9.25
N GLU A 502 5.10 -12.34 -10.25
CA GLU A 502 4.59 -10.98 -10.28
C GLU A 502 3.15 -10.97 -9.79
N LEU A 503 2.81 -10.05 -8.89
CA LEU A 503 1.42 -9.75 -8.52
C LEU A 503 1.05 -8.37 -9.04
N CYS A 504 -0.01 -8.31 -9.86
CA CYS A 504 -0.58 -7.10 -10.43
C CYS A 504 -2.00 -6.90 -9.88
N PRO A 505 -2.25 -5.92 -9.01
CA PRO A 505 -3.59 -5.65 -8.48
C PRO A 505 -4.45 -4.78 -9.40
N CYS A 506 -4.22 -4.76 -10.71
CA CYS A 506 -4.99 -4.04 -11.72
C CYS A 506 -5.34 -2.59 -11.33
N GLY A 507 -4.33 -1.80 -10.99
CA GLY A 507 -4.48 -0.36 -10.66
C GLY A 507 -4.84 -0.05 -9.22
N THR A 508 -5.12 -1.05 -8.38
CA THR A 508 -5.43 -0.86 -6.96
C THR A 508 -4.17 -0.89 -6.08
N SER A 509 -4.34 -0.83 -4.75
CA SER A 509 -3.27 -0.90 -3.77
C SER A 509 -2.80 -2.35 -3.56
N TYR A 510 -1.67 -2.54 -2.90
CA TYR A 510 -1.12 -3.84 -2.57
C TYR A 510 -1.43 -4.22 -1.12
N SER A 511 -1.76 -5.49 -0.88
CA SER A 511 -1.74 -6.04 0.47
C SER A 511 -0.29 -6.21 0.94
N PHE A 512 0.04 -5.63 2.10
CA PHE A 512 1.37 -5.80 2.71
C PHE A 512 1.69 -7.29 2.99
N PHE A 513 0.68 -8.06 3.28
CA PHE A 513 0.81 -9.46 3.71
C PHE A 513 1.15 -10.41 2.56
N ASP A 514 1.07 -9.95 1.30
CA ASP A 514 1.40 -10.74 0.11
C ASP A 514 2.88 -10.58 -0.30
N PHE A 515 3.57 -9.52 0.15
CA PHE A 515 4.97 -9.26 -0.21
C PHE A 515 5.95 -10.39 0.13
N PRO A 516 5.76 -11.21 1.18
CA PRO A 516 6.61 -12.39 1.41
C PRO A 516 6.53 -13.46 0.30
N TYR A 517 5.52 -13.38 -0.55
CA TYR A 517 5.17 -14.43 -1.52
C TYR A 517 5.17 -13.97 -2.97
N ILE A 518 5.72 -12.78 -3.22
CA ILE A 518 5.94 -12.23 -4.56
C ILE A 518 7.34 -11.67 -4.67
N ASN A 519 7.94 -11.74 -5.83
CA ASN A 519 9.29 -11.24 -6.05
C ASN A 519 9.42 -10.24 -7.20
N GLN A 520 8.29 -9.73 -7.70
CA GLN A 520 8.18 -8.57 -8.57
C GLN A 520 6.79 -7.93 -8.40
N ALA A 521 6.71 -6.60 -8.38
CA ALA A 521 5.48 -5.83 -8.30
C ALA A 521 5.48 -4.71 -9.35
N PRO A 522 4.52 -4.65 -10.28
CA PRO A 522 4.41 -3.56 -11.24
C PRO A 522 3.75 -2.31 -10.64
N ALA A 523 3.83 -1.18 -11.38
CA ALA A 523 3.01 -0.01 -11.10
C ALA A 523 1.51 -0.30 -11.20
N SER A 524 1.17 -1.37 -11.88
CA SER A 524 -0.19 -1.90 -12.01
C SER A 524 -1.15 -0.89 -12.62
N ASP A 525 -1.31 -0.96 -13.94
CA ASP A 525 -2.17 -0.09 -14.76
C ASP A 525 -2.12 1.39 -14.33
N PRO A 526 -0.97 2.05 -14.37
CA PRO A 526 -0.86 3.44 -13.97
C PRO A 526 -1.58 4.34 -14.97
N GLU A 527 -2.31 5.33 -14.48
CA GLU A 527 -3.02 6.31 -15.31
C GLU A 527 -2.13 7.51 -15.68
N SER A 528 -0.92 7.58 -15.12
CA SER A 528 0.03 8.67 -15.36
C SER A 528 1.45 8.32 -14.91
N SER A 529 2.44 9.07 -15.42
CA SER A 529 3.82 9.01 -14.94
C SER A 529 3.96 9.35 -13.45
N TRP A 530 3.08 10.20 -12.93
CA TRP A 530 2.97 10.50 -11.49
C TRP A 530 2.68 9.22 -10.68
N GLN A 531 1.69 8.42 -11.10
CA GLN A 531 1.38 7.16 -10.44
C GLN A 531 2.54 6.17 -10.50
N VAL A 532 3.26 6.07 -11.62
CA VAL A 532 4.45 5.21 -11.72
C VAL A 532 5.47 5.59 -10.65
N ARG A 533 5.77 6.89 -10.50
CA ARG A 533 6.78 7.37 -9.54
C ARG A 533 6.35 7.17 -8.09
N LEU A 534 5.11 7.49 -7.75
CA LEU A 534 4.62 7.38 -6.36
C LEU A 534 4.40 5.94 -5.93
N LYS A 535 3.84 5.10 -6.80
CA LYS A 535 3.73 3.66 -6.54
C LYS A 535 5.12 3.05 -6.37
N GLY A 536 6.10 3.48 -7.17
CA GLY A 536 7.49 3.06 -7.03
C GLY A 536 8.10 3.46 -5.69
N LYS A 537 7.98 4.71 -5.26
CA LYS A 537 8.43 5.17 -3.94
C LYS A 537 7.79 4.34 -2.82
N THR A 538 6.47 4.11 -2.90
CA THR A 538 5.71 3.33 -1.91
C THR A 538 6.19 1.89 -1.83
N LEU A 539 6.30 1.21 -2.98
CA LEU A 539 6.70 -0.20 -3.01
C LEU A 539 8.15 -0.41 -2.60
N LYS A 540 9.04 0.53 -2.93
CA LYS A 540 10.43 0.51 -2.43
C LYS A 540 10.52 0.76 -0.92
N ALA A 541 9.58 1.48 -0.32
CA ALA A 541 9.46 1.58 1.14
C ALA A 541 8.99 0.25 1.77
N LEU A 542 7.93 -0.37 1.20
CA LEU A 542 7.26 -1.54 1.77
C LEU A 542 7.97 -2.87 1.49
N MET A 543 8.58 -3.04 0.31
CA MET A 543 9.29 -4.27 -0.07
C MET A 543 10.81 -4.17 0.18
N GLY A 544 11.34 -2.96 0.23
CA GLY A 544 12.77 -2.67 0.42
C GLY A 544 13.33 -1.79 -0.69
N PRO A 545 14.41 -1.03 -0.40
CA PRO A 545 14.91 0.02 -1.29
C PRO A 545 15.44 -0.50 -2.63
N SER A 546 15.78 -1.78 -2.73
CA SER A 546 16.21 -2.45 -3.96
C SER A 546 15.13 -3.37 -4.55
N ALA A 547 13.88 -3.28 -4.11
CA ALA A 547 12.80 -4.13 -4.60
C ALA A 547 12.62 -4.00 -6.12
N PRO A 548 12.39 -5.11 -6.84
CA PRO A 548 12.15 -5.08 -8.28
C PRO A 548 10.73 -4.59 -8.57
N PHE A 549 10.56 -3.28 -8.52
CA PHE A 549 9.37 -2.58 -8.95
C PHE A 549 9.43 -2.42 -10.47
N ALA A 550 8.43 -2.90 -11.20
CA ALA A 550 8.31 -2.69 -12.63
C ALA A 550 7.44 -1.44 -12.91
N GLY A 551 7.88 -0.59 -13.86
CA GLY A 551 7.13 0.61 -14.24
C GLY A 551 5.79 0.31 -14.91
N ASP A 552 5.44 -0.97 -15.07
CA ASP A 552 4.35 -1.46 -15.89
C ASP A 552 4.53 -1.05 -17.36
N HIS A 553 3.45 -0.99 -18.11
CA HIS A 553 3.53 -0.68 -19.53
C HIS A 553 3.71 0.83 -19.73
N VAL A 554 4.87 1.23 -20.22
CA VAL A 554 5.18 2.66 -20.46
C VAL A 554 4.12 3.36 -21.31
N GLU A 555 3.44 2.61 -22.17
CA GLU A 555 2.35 3.11 -23.01
C GLU A 555 1.12 3.60 -22.24
N LEU A 556 1.01 3.24 -20.94
CA LEU A 556 -0.08 3.69 -20.06
C LEU A 556 0.26 4.98 -19.30
N SER A 557 1.55 5.37 -19.26
CA SER A 557 1.96 6.61 -18.59
C SER A 557 1.80 7.83 -19.49
N ASP A 558 1.98 9.02 -18.91
CA ASP A 558 1.94 10.28 -19.64
C ASP A 558 2.92 10.24 -20.83
N HIS A 559 2.47 10.69 -22.00
CA HIS A 559 3.21 10.69 -23.26
C HIS A 559 3.46 9.34 -23.93
N GLY A 560 3.10 8.20 -23.30
CA GLY A 560 3.12 6.88 -23.91
C GLY A 560 4.50 6.27 -24.23
N ASP A 561 5.50 7.10 -24.45
CA ASP A 561 6.85 6.73 -24.88
C ASP A 561 7.94 7.20 -23.89
N ASP A 562 7.54 7.73 -22.76
CA ASP A 562 8.42 8.30 -21.75
C ASP A 562 8.84 7.26 -20.70
N PHE A 563 10.07 6.79 -20.80
CA PHE A 563 10.67 5.93 -19.80
C PHE A 563 11.32 6.69 -18.63
N ALA A 564 11.29 8.03 -18.63
CA ALA A 564 12.02 8.83 -17.65
C ALA A 564 11.56 8.55 -16.22
N SER A 565 10.24 8.38 -15.99
CA SER A 565 9.72 8.02 -14.68
C SER A 565 10.17 6.63 -14.26
N THR A 566 10.08 5.63 -15.15
CA THR A 566 10.51 4.26 -14.87
C THR A 566 12.00 4.18 -14.56
N VAL A 567 12.85 4.74 -15.43
CA VAL A 567 14.31 4.72 -15.25
C VAL A 567 14.74 5.55 -14.05
N GLY A 568 14.16 6.75 -13.88
CA GLY A 568 14.58 7.72 -12.86
C GLY A 568 14.32 7.27 -11.42
N ILE A 569 13.27 6.47 -11.17
CA ILE A 569 13.02 5.89 -9.83
C ILE A 569 13.64 4.50 -9.65
N GLY A 570 14.41 4.02 -10.62
CA GLY A 570 14.98 2.68 -10.60
C GLY A 570 13.91 1.59 -10.66
N ALA A 571 12.95 1.73 -11.57
CA ALA A 571 11.99 0.68 -11.88
C ALA A 571 12.50 -0.21 -13.02
N VAL A 572 11.96 -1.41 -13.12
CA VAL A 572 12.18 -2.32 -14.24
C VAL A 572 11.38 -1.85 -15.44
N VAL A 573 12.03 -1.76 -16.60
CA VAL A 573 11.35 -1.37 -17.85
C VAL A 573 10.40 -2.47 -18.31
N SER A 574 9.16 -2.10 -18.60
CA SER A 574 8.12 -2.98 -19.15
C SER A 574 7.37 -2.29 -20.29
N THR A 575 7.04 -3.04 -21.32
CA THR A 575 6.36 -2.57 -22.54
C THR A 575 5.32 -3.59 -23.00
N LYS A 576 4.40 -3.15 -23.87
CA LYS A 576 3.39 -4.01 -24.50
C LYS A 576 3.21 -3.75 -26.01
N PHE A 577 4.23 -3.29 -26.70
CA PHE A 577 4.15 -2.97 -28.12
C PHE A 577 3.73 -4.15 -28.98
N THR A 578 3.13 -3.86 -30.13
CA THR A 578 2.85 -4.81 -31.23
C THR A 578 3.85 -4.63 -32.37
N TRP A 579 4.15 -5.70 -33.08
CA TRP A 579 5.05 -5.69 -34.26
C TRP A 579 4.99 -7.08 -34.96
N PRO A 580 5.05 -7.17 -36.29
CA PRO A 580 5.09 -6.08 -37.28
C PRO A 580 3.71 -5.51 -37.60
N MET A 581 2.64 -6.12 -37.12
CA MET A 581 1.27 -5.72 -37.43
C MET A 581 0.62 -5.02 -36.25
N ASP A 582 -0.28 -4.11 -36.56
CA ASP A 582 -1.16 -3.46 -35.61
C ASP A 582 -2.59 -3.97 -35.77
N PRO A 583 -3.06 -4.85 -34.87
CA PRO A 583 -4.43 -5.36 -34.93
C PRO A 583 -5.48 -4.32 -34.53
N LYS A 584 -5.06 -3.17 -33.93
CA LYS A 584 -5.93 -2.11 -33.45
C LYS A 584 -5.42 -0.73 -33.85
N PRO A 585 -5.55 -0.31 -35.11
CA PRO A 585 -4.99 0.98 -35.57
C PRO A 585 -5.48 2.20 -34.79
N LYS A 586 -6.68 2.15 -34.21
CA LYS A 586 -7.26 3.28 -33.47
C LYS A 586 -6.62 3.48 -32.07
N ASP A 587 -6.21 2.40 -31.42
CA ASP A 587 -5.56 2.41 -30.09
C ASP A 587 -4.20 1.70 -30.21
N SER A 588 -3.38 2.17 -31.15
CA SER A 588 -2.18 1.48 -31.62
C SER A 588 -1.06 1.41 -30.58
N PHE A 589 -0.58 0.20 -30.33
CA PHE A 589 0.68 -0.05 -29.62
C PHE A 589 1.81 -0.42 -30.58
N LEU A 590 1.65 -0.17 -31.88
CA LEU A 590 2.65 -0.48 -32.90
C LEU A 590 3.98 0.21 -32.60
N LEU A 591 5.04 -0.57 -32.60
CA LEU A 591 6.41 -0.08 -32.53
C LEU A 591 6.79 0.55 -33.88
N THR A 592 6.50 1.86 -34.00
CA THR A 592 6.86 2.62 -35.20
C THR A 592 8.39 2.81 -35.29
N PRO A 593 8.96 3.08 -36.46
CA PRO A 593 10.40 3.38 -36.58
C PRO A 593 10.88 4.56 -35.74
N GLN A 594 10.02 5.55 -35.47
CA GLN A 594 10.36 6.67 -34.58
C GLN A 594 10.41 6.20 -33.14
N ARG A 595 9.34 5.55 -32.65
CA ARG A 595 9.24 4.99 -31.31
C ARG A 595 10.40 4.01 -31.04
N GLU A 596 10.75 3.17 -32.00
CA GLU A 596 11.85 2.23 -31.89
C GLU A 596 13.21 2.92 -31.65
N ARG A 597 13.49 4.04 -32.36
CA ARG A 597 14.76 4.78 -32.14
C ARG A 597 14.83 5.36 -30.73
N GLU A 598 13.76 5.92 -30.21
CA GLU A 598 13.68 6.50 -28.87
C GLU A 598 13.79 5.40 -27.80
N TRP A 599 13.08 4.32 -27.98
CA TRP A 599 13.10 3.20 -27.02
C TRP A 599 14.45 2.49 -26.96
N ARG A 600 15.15 2.35 -28.07
CA ARG A 600 16.52 1.80 -28.07
C ARG A 600 17.46 2.58 -27.16
N HIS A 601 17.36 3.90 -27.15
CA HIS A 601 18.15 4.75 -26.25
C HIS A 601 17.79 4.48 -24.79
N TRP A 602 16.52 4.49 -24.44
CA TRP A 602 16.06 4.23 -23.08
C TRP A 602 16.40 2.84 -22.57
N ILE A 603 16.17 1.80 -23.36
CA ILE A 603 16.48 0.41 -22.99
C ILE A 603 17.99 0.22 -22.85
N SER A 604 18.79 0.87 -23.70
CA SER A 604 20.26 0.90 -23.56
C SER A 604 20.69 1.55 -22.25
N LEU A 605 20.13 2.71 -21.89
CA LEU A 605 20.38 3.37 -20.60
C LEU A 605 19.98 2.47 -19.42
N TYR A 606 18.83 1.84 -19.49
CA TYR A 606 18.37 0.91 -18.46
C TYR A 606 19.37 -0.23 -18.25
N ASN A 607 19.79 -0.88 -19.33
CA ASN A 607 20.73 -2.01 -19.29
C ASN A 607 22.14 -1.59 -18.85
N ASP A 608 22.57 -0.35 -19.16
CA ASP A 608 23.89 0.20 -18.76
C ASP A 608 23.87 0.61 -17.27
N LYS A 609 22.93 1.43 -16.86
CA LYS A 609 22.89 2.04 -15.52
C LYS A 609 22.41 1.07 -14.43
N LYS A 610 21.56 0.12 -14.75
CA LYS A 610 20.99 -0.91 -13.84
C LYS A 610 20.41 -0.32 -12.56
N LEU A 611 19.73 0.82 -12.67
CA LEU A 611 19.20 1.56 -11.51
C LEU A 611 18.13 0.77 -10.76
N SER A 612 17.46 -0.17 -11.41
CA SER A 612 16.48 -1.07 -10.77
C SER A 612 17.09 -1.95 -9.67
N GLN A 613 18.41 -2.22 -9.74
CA GLN A 613 19.18 -2.96 -8.73
C GLN A 613 19.82 -2.05 -7.67
N GLY A 614 19.66 -0.73 -7.80
CA GLY A 614 20.20 0.25 -6.88
C GLY A 614 19.39 0.38 -5.59
N ILE A 615 19.91 1.20 -4.69
CA ILE A 615 19.26 1.54 -3.42
C ILE A 615 18.47 2.83 -3.61
N TYR A 616 17.17 2.77 -3.55
CA TYR A 616 16.30 3.94 -3.57
C TYR A 616 16.37 4.69 -2.24
N ARG A 617 16.60 6.01 -2.28
CA ARG A 617 16.78 6.88 -1.11
C ARG A 617 15.57 7.80 -0.94
N GLY A 618 14.42 7.18 -0.60
CA GLY A 618 13.13 7.86 -0.54
C GLY A 618 12.99 8.91 0.56
N GLU A 619 13.87 8.86 1.57
CA GLU A 619 13.93 9.80 2.69
C GLU A 619 14.53 11.17 2.34
N LEU A 620 15.10 11.33 1.16
CA LEU A 620 15.83 12.54 0.80
C LEU A 620 14.94 13.69 0.30
N TYR A 621 13.77 13.39 -0.23
CA TYR A 621 12.85 14.41 -0.75
C TYR A 621 11.41 14.09 -0.39
N ASP A 622 10.68 15.14 0.01
CA ASP A 622 9.30 15.04 0.49
C ASP A 622 8.32 15.26 -0.66
N ILE A 623 7.47 14.28 -0.90
CA ILE A 623 6.37 14.41 -1.83
C ILE A 623 5.39 15.50 -1.34
N GLY A 624 4.99 16.36 -2.26
CA GLY A 624 4.04 17.44 -2.04
C GLY A 624 4.69 18.77 -1.67
N PHE A 625 5.81 18.77 -0.95
CA PHE A 625 6.44 20.00 -0.45
C PHE A 625 7.76 20.35 -1.13
N ASP A 626 8.59 19.38 -1.52
CA ASP A 626 9.77 19.64 -2.34
C ASP A 626 9.38 19.91 -3.81
N LYS A 627 10.02 20.90 -4.40
CA LYS A 627 9.85 21.28 -5.82
C LYS A 627 11.19 21.61 -6.45
N PRO A 628 11.45 21.11 -7.69
CA PRO A 628 10.62 20.14 -8.42
C PRO A 628 10.52 18.82 -7.66
N GLU A 629 9.57 17.94 -8.03
CA GLU A 629 9.53 16.56 -7.52
C GLU A 629 10.86 15.87 -7.78
N ALA A 630 11.41 15.16 -6.79
CA ALA A 630 12.73 14.57 -6.91
C ALA A 630 12.81 13.16 -6.31
N HIS A 631 13.61 12.30 -6.94
CA HIS A 631 13.92 10.95 -6.48
C HIS A 631 15.40 10.66 -6.61
N VAL A 632 15.91 9.73 -5.79
CA VAL A 632 17.34 9.35 -5.80
C VAL A 632 17.48 7.84 -5.79
N VAL A 633 18.35 7.34 -6.67
CA VAL A 633 18.82 5.96 -6.65
C VAL A 633 20.34 5.97 -6.49
N GLN A 634 20.83 5.24 -5.51
CA GLN A 634 22.26 5.01 -5.34
C GLN A 634 22.65 3.69 -6.02
N GLN A 635 23.56 3.73 -6.98
CA GLN A 635 24.02 2.56 -7.71
C GLN A 635 25.53 2.65 -8.00
N SER A 636 26.27 1.58 -7.74
CA SER A 636 27.71 1.47 -8.01
C SER A 636 28.53 2.66 -7.48
N GLY A 637 28.22 3.13 -6.26
CA GLY A 637 28.93 4.25 -5.61
C GLY A 637 28.58 5.64 -6.13
N ARG A 638 27.60 5.77 -7.00
CA ARG A 638 27.11 7.03 -7.57
C ARG A 638 25.68 7.30 -7.13
N ASN A 639 25.30 8.57 -7.08
CA ASN A 639 23.91 8.99 -6.89
C ASN A 639 23.32 9.42 -8.23
N TYR A 640 22.14 8.88 -8.53
CA TYR A 640 21.34 9.20 -9.69
C TYR A 640 20.09 9.94 -9.21
N TYR A 641 19.96 11.20 -9.64
CA TYR A 641 18.82 12.05 -9.31
C TYR A 641 17.89 12.16 -10.50
N SER A 642 16.61 12.11 -10.26
CA SER A 642 15.59 12.39 -11.24
C SER A 642 14.67 13.49 -10.73
N PHE A 643 14.53 14.55 -11.50
CA PHE A 643 13.70 15.71 -11.21
C PHE A 643 12.55 15.79 -12.22
N TYR A 644 11.35 16.10 -11.74
CA TYR A 644 10.16 16.14 -12.57
C TYR A 644 9.35 17.42 -12.32
N ALA A 645 9.02 18.13 -13.41
CA ALA A 645 8.11 19.26 -13.45
C ALA A 645 7.64 19.44 -14.88
N LYS A 646 6.44 19.98 -15.10
CA LYS A 646 6.00 20.33 -16.45
C LYS A 646 7.01 21.26 -17.13
N GLN A 647 7.50 22.25 -16.38
CA GLN A 647 8.58 23.17 -16.75
C GLN A 647 9.26 23.63 -15.46
N TRP A 648 10.59 23.71 -15.45
CA TRP A 648 11.36 24.20 -14.34
C TRP A 648 12.52 25.08 -14.80
N GLN A 649 12.65 26.22 -14.14
CA GLN A 649 13.81 27.10 -14.27
C GLN A 649 14.19 27.58 -12.86
N GLY A 650 15.31 27.10 -12.33
CA GLY A 650 15.68 27.41 -10.96
C GLY A 650 16.76 26.48 -10.39
N ILE A 651 16.92 26.57 -9.11
CA ILE A 651 17.89 25.76 -8.36
C ILE A 651 17.26 24.40 -8.04
N VAL A 652 18.04 23.32 -8.22
CA VAL A 652 17.80 22.00 -7.64
C VAL A 652 18.90 21.69 -6.62
N GLU A 653 18.53 20.97 -5.58
CA GLU A 653 19.46 20.52 -4.55
C GLU A 653 19.75 19.03 -4.72
N LEU A 654 21.02 18.61 -4.71
CA LEU A 654 21.43 17.21 -4.80
C LEU A 654 21.66 16.67 -3.38
N ARG A 655 20.60 16.25 -2.70
CA ARG A 655 20.65 15.77 -1.31
C ARG A 655 21.30 14.40 -1.21
N GLY A 656 21.89 14.08 -0.06
CA GLY A 656 22.45 12.76 0.23
C GLY A 656 23.79 12.47 -0.44
N LEU A 657 24.50 13.48 -0.95
CA LEU A 657 25.88 13.31 -1.43
C LEU A 657 26.82 13.06 -0.23
N PRO A 658 27.61 11.98 -0.23
CA PRO A 658 28.71 11.80 0.71
C PRO A 658 29.72 12.97 0.65
N THR A 659 30.56 13.11 1.66
CA THR A 659 31.59 14.16 1.70
C THR A 659 32.54 14.02 0.48
N GLY A 660 32.65 15.10 -0.32
CA GLY A 660 33.48 15.08 -1.51
C GLY A 660 33.02 16.07 -2.59
N THR A 661 33.70 15.99 -3.73
CA THR A 661 33.40 16.74 -4.96
C THR A 661 32.88 15.78 -6.01
N TYR A 662 31.93 16.23 -6.80
CA TYR A 662 31.21 15.42 -7.78
C TYR A 662 31.16 16.15 -9.11
N ARG A 663 31.51 15.46 -10.19
CA ARG A 663 31.12 15.86 -11.54
C ARG A 663 29.68 15.50 -11.76
N VAL A 664 28.90 16.44 -12.30
CA VAL A 664 27.46 16.28 -12.51
C VAL A 664 27.17 16.22 -14.01
N ARG A 665 26.41 15.22 -14.43
CA ARG A 665 26.07 14.98 -15.84
C ARG A 665 24.57 14.68 -15.99
N ASP A 666 23.94 15.29 -16.98
CA ASP A 666 22.66 14.83 -17.49
C ASP A 666 22.91 13.56 -18.33
N TYR A 667 22.57 12.40 -17.74
CA TYR A 667 22.94 11.12 -18.36
C TYR A 667 21.99 10.67 -19.47
N PHE A 668 20.83 11.32 -19.62
CA PHE A 668 19.94 11.10 -20.76
C PHE A 668 20.45 11.82 -22.01
N ASN A 669 20.81 13.09 -21.88
CA ASN A 669 21.26 13.94 -22.99
C ASN A 669 22.81 13.93 -23.17
N ASP A 670 23.51 13.18 -22.35
CA ASP A 670 24.99 13.11 -22.36
C ASP A 670 25.67 14.48 -22.16
N ARG A 671 25.07 15.38 -21.33
CA ARG A 671 25.50 16.78 -21.15
C ARG A 671 26.20 16.96 -19.81
N ASP A 672 27.39 17.60 -19.83
CA ASP A 672 28.09 18.03 -18.61
C ASP A 672 27.32 19.23 -17.98
N LEU A 673 27.04 19.14 -16.69
CA LEU A 673 26.38 20.19 -15.91
C LEU A 673 27.35 20.86 -14.92
N GLY A 674 28.63 20.50 -14.95
CA GLY A 674 29.67 21.07 -14.09
C GLY A 674 29.98 20.24 -12.85
N GLN A 675 30.35 20.90 -11.76
CA GLN A 675 30.73 20.25 -10.50
C GLN A 675 29.98 20.81 -9.32
N VAL A 676 29.72 19.95 -8.36
CA VAL A 676 29.19 20.30 -7.05
C VAL A 676 30.00 19.64 -5.94
N SER A 677 29.81 20.08 -4.71
CA SER A 677 30.39 19.39 -3.54
C SER A 677 29.28 19.08 -2.54
N SER A 678 29.54 18.18 -1.59
CA SER A 678 28.61 17.91 -0.50
C SER A 678 28.26 19.16 0.35
N ALA A 679 29.13 20.16 0.39
CA ALA A 679 28.89 21.44 1.07
C ALA A 679 28.18 22.49 0.18
N ARG A 680 28.22 22.31 -1.14
CA ARG A 680 27.57 23.17 -2.15
C ARG A 680 26.90 22.26 -3.18
N ASN A 681 25.80 21.66 -2.78
CA ASN A 681 25.10 20.62 -3.51
C ASN A 681 23.93 21.15 -4.36
N THR A 682 23.97 22.43 -4.71
CA THR A 682 22.94 23.09 -5.52
C THR A 682 23.40 23.30 -6.95
N LEU A 683 22.47 23.22 -7.88
CA LEU A 683 22.71 23.40 -9.31
C LEU A 683 21.60 24.24 -9.94
N GLN A 684 21.97 25.26 -10.72
CA GLN A 684 21.03 26.03 -11.53
C GLN A 684 20.71 25.23 -12.80
N VAL A 685 19.44 24.94 -13.04
CA VAL A 685 18.98 24.11 -14.17
C VAL A 685 17.72 24.68 -14.84
N GLU A 686 17.54 24.28 -16.09
CA GLU A 686 16.31 24.49 -16.84
C GLU A 686 15.97 23.21 -17.58
N PHE A 687 14.69 22.76 -17.46
CA PHE A 687 14.22 21.56 -18.15
C PHE A 687 12.69 21.57 -18.30
N GLU A 688 12.22 20.78 -19.25
CA GLU A 688 10.81 20.42 -19.43
C GLU A 688 10.63 18.94 -19.13
N HIS A 689 9.54 18.60 -18.47
CA HIS A 689 9.12 17.28 -18.07
C HIS A 689 10.06 16.57 -17.07
N PHE A 690 11.35 16.36 -17.41
CA PHE A 690 12.29 15.68 -16.54
C PHE A 690 13.75 16.15 -16.73
N LEU A 691 14.56 15.90 -15.71
CA LEU A 691 16.01 16.02 -15.75
C LEU A 691 16.64 14.86 -15.00
N LEU A 692 17.50 14.09 -15.65
CA LEU A 692 18.14 12.89 -15.12
C LEU A 692 19.63 13.13 -14.91
N ILE A 693 20.05 13.20 -13.65
CA ILE A 693 21.41 13.60 -13.26
C ILE A 693 22.17 12.40 -12.65
N GLU A 694 23.39 12.19 -13.12
CA GLU A 694 24.40 11.32 -12.51
C GLU A 694 25.43 12.18 -11.79
N ALA A 695 25.64 11.95 -10.47
CA ALA A 695 26.71 12.56 -9.68
C ALA A 695 27.86 11.56 -9.52
N ILE A 696 28.99 11.87 -10.13
CA ILE A 696 30.18 11.01 -10.23
C ILE A 696 31.24 11.56 -9.26
N PRO A 697 31.72 10.79 -8.26
CA PRO A 697 32.84 11.22 -7.41
C PRO A 697 34.07 11.55 -8.24
N VAL A 698 34.78 12.65 -7.86
CA VAL A 698 36.03 13.09 -8.51
C VAL A 698 37.23 12.72 -7.64
#